data_e10b27f583c484f6c7a7d5153d2db681
#
_entry.id   e10b27f583c484f6c7a7d5153d2db681
#
_cell.length_a   1.000
_cell.length_b   1.000
_cell.length_c   1.000
_cell.angle_alpha   90.00
_cell.angle_beta   90.00
_cell.angle_gamma   90.00
#
_symmetry.space_group_name_H-M   'P 1'
#
loop_
_entity.id
_entity.type
_entity.pdbx_description
1 polymer ?
#
loop_
_entity_poly.entity_id
_entity_poly.type
_entity_poly.pdbx_seq_one_letter_code
_entity_poly.pdbx_strand_id
1 'polypeptide(L)'
;MGERFGRYSKYIIQDRALPDIRDGLKPVQRRILYSMNKDGNTFDKSYRKSAKSVGNIMGNFHPHGDSSIYDAMVRMSQDWKNREILVEMHGNNGSMDGDPPAAMRYTEARLSEIAGYLLQDIEKKTVPFAWNFDDTEKEPTVLPAAFPNLLVNGSTGISAGYATDIPPHNLAEVIDATVYMIDHPTAKVYKLMEFLPGPDFPTGGIIQGRDEIKKAYETGKGRVVVRSKTEIEKLKGGKEQIVITEIPYEINKANLVKKIDDVRVNNKVAGIAEVRDESDRDGLRIAIELKKDANTELVLNYLFKYTDLQINYNFNMVAIDNFTPRQVGIVPILSSYIAHRREVILARSRFDKEKAEKRLHIVEGLIRVISILDEVIALIRASENKADAKENLKVSYDFTEEQAEAIVTLQLYRLTNTDVIVLQEEEAELREKIAMLAAIIGDERTMYNLMKKELREVKKKFATPRLSSLEDTAKAIEIDTASLIAEEDTYVSVTKAGYIKRTSPRSFAASTLEEIGKRDDDRLIFVQSAKTTQHLLMFTTLGNVIYRPIHELADIRWKDIGEHLSQTITNFETNEEILYVEVVDQFDDATTYFVATRLGQIKRVERKEFSPWRTYKSKSVKYAKLKDETDQIVAVAPIKLDDVLLISQNGYALRFNIEEVPVVGAKAAGVKAMNLKEDDVLQSAFICNTSSFYLLTQRGSLKRVSIEEIPATSRAKRGLQVLRELKNKPHRVFLAGAVVEQGFVGDLFSTEVDGDDQTLLVQSNKGIIYESRLQDLNLSERTSNGSFISDTISDEEVFDAYLKEVFTEAK
;
A
#
# COMPACT_ATOMS: atom_id res chain seq x y z
N MET A 1 31.63 18.92 -13.61
CA MET A 1 30.55 17.95 -13.36
C MET A 1 29.18 18.62 -13.36
N GLY A 2 28.95 19.76 -12.68
CA GLY A 2 27.63 20.41 -12.57
C GLY A 2 26.98 20.79 -13.92
N GLU A 3 27.73 21.35 -14.86
CA GLU A 3 27.21 21.74 -16.17
C GLU A 3 26.74 20.54 -17.00
N ARG A 4 27.50 19.42 -16.98
CA ARG A 4 27.11 18.19 -17.68
C ARG A 4 25.88 17.54 -17.04
N PHE A 5 25.81 17.58 -15.70
CA PHE A 5 24.63 17.12 -14.98
C PHE A 5 23.40 17.97 -15.29
N GLY A 6 23.55 19.30 -15.36
CA GLY A 6 22.49 20.20 -15.74
C GLY A 6 21.94 19.94 -17.15
N ARG A 7 22.83 19.77 -18.14
CA ARG A 7 22.44 19.41 -19.52
C ARG A 7 21.73 18.05 -19.60
N TYR A 8 22.22 17.04 -18.89
CA TYR A 8 21.61 15.72 -18.83
C TYR A 8 20.24 15.76 -18.14
N SER A 9 20.14 16.46 -17.02
CA SER A 9 18.85 16.66 -16.32
C SER A 9 17.83 17.37 -17.21
N LYS A 10 18.24 18.43 -17.93
CA LYS A 10 17.39 19.11 -18.90
C LYS A 10 16.89 18.16 -19.99
N TYR A 11 17.77 17.33 -20.54
CA TYR A 11 17.42 16.34 -21.55
C TYR A 11 16.39 15.33 -21.01
N ILE A 12 16.61 14.75 -19.82
CA ILE A 12 15.67 13.79 -19.24
C ILE A 12 14.31 14.44 -18.98
N ILE A 13 14.29 15.71 -18.59
CA ILE A 13 13.04 16.43 -18.32
C ILE A 13 12.29 16.72 -19.61
N GLN A 14 12.95 17.34 -20.58
CA GLN A 14 12.30 17.85 -21.79
C GLN A 14 12.10 16.79 -22.87
N ASP A 15 13.06 15.87 -23.02
CA ASP A 15 13.14 14.99 -24.19
C ASP A 15 13.03 13.49 -23.86
N ARG A 16 12.57 13.11 -22.67
CA ARG A 16 12.48 11.69 -22.31
C ARG A 16 11.24 11.28 -21.51
N ALA A 17 11.05 11.86 -20.31
CA ALA A 17 10.16 11.26 -19.32
C ALA A 17 8.77 11.88 -19.25
N LEU A 18 8.64 13.16 -19.61
CA LEU A 18 7.40 13.91 -19.49
C LEU A 18 6.68 14.04 -20.83
N PRO A 19 5.32 14.02 -20.84
CA PRO A 19 4.53 14.22 -22.04
C PRO A 19 4.47 15.70 -22.44
N ASP A 20 4.34 15.97 -23.76
CA ASP A 20 3.96 17.30 -24.24
C ASP A 20 2.48 17.56 -23.96
N ILE A 21 2.15 18.73 -23.48
CA ILE A 21 0.77 19.10 -23.08
C ILE A 21 -0.20 19.09 -24.27
N ARG A 22 0.29 19.25 -25.50
CA ARG A 22 -0.51 19.39 -26.73
C ARG A 22 -0.96 18.04 -27.29
N ASP A 23 -0.04 17.06 -27.42
CA ASP A 23 -0.32 15.75 -27.99
C ASP A 23 -0.32 14.59 -26.98
N GLY A 24 0.10 14.87 -25.73
CA GLY A 24 0.13 13.87 -24.66
C GLY A 24 1.20 12.81 -24.80
N LEU A 25 2.15 12.96 -25.70
CA LEU A 25 3.13 11.95 -26.03
C LEU A 25 4.51 12.29 -25.46
N LYS A 26 5.22 11.25 -25.03
CA LYS A 26 6.66 11.31 -24.80
C LYS A 26 7.39 11.23 -26.16
N PRO A 27 8.63 11.72 -26.26
CA PRO A 27 9.37 11.66 -27.52
C PRO A 27 9.46 10.27 -28.14
N VAL A 28 9.73 9.23 -27.36
CA VAL A 28 9.79 7.85 -27.88
C VAL A 28 8.44 7.41 -28.47
N GLN A 29 7.32 7.72 -27.83
CA GLN A 29 5.99 7.36 -28.31
C GLN A 29 5.67 8.09 -29.62
N ARG A 30 5.98 9.40 -29.69
CA ARG A 30 5.80 10.21 -30.90
C ARG A 30 6.60 9.68 -32.06
N ARG A 31 7.85 9.30 -31.84
CA ARG A 31 8.75 8.71 -32.83
C ARG A 31 8.25 7.36 -33.34
N ILE A 32 7.71 6.51 -32.42
CA ILE A 32 7.09 5.22 -32.79
C ILE A 32 5.93 5.46 -33.76
N LEU A 33 4.96 6.30 -33.35
CA LEU A 33 3.77 6.58 -34.17
C LEU A 33 4.15 7.20 -35.54
N TYR A 34 5.05 8.17 -35.52
CA TYR A 34 5.49 8.84 -36.77
C TYR A 34 6.22 7.91 -37.70
N SER A 35 7.19 7.11 -37.22
CA SER A 35 7.93 6.14 -38.03
C SER A 35 7.00 5.09 -38.62
N MET A 36 6.11 4.51 -37.84
CA MET A 36 5.15 3.51 -38.31
C MET A 36 4.22 4.09 -39.40
N ASN A 37 3.76 5.32 -39.24
CA ASN A 37 2.96 6.01 -40.25
C ASN A 37 3.74 6.30 -41.55
N LYS A 38 4.97 6.79 -41.41
CA LYS A 38 5.85 7.06 -42.54
C LYS A 38 6.16 5.79 -43.36
N ASP A 39 6.31 4.67 -42.66
CA ASP A 39 6.50 3.35 -43.30
C ASP A 39 5.19 2.78 -43.88
N GLY A 40 4.05 3.46 -43.73
CA GLY A 40 2.74 2.96 -44.16
C GLY A 40 2.31 1.69 -43.40
N ASN A 41 2.70 1.58 -42.13
CA ASN A 41 2.29 0.50 -41.23
C ASN A 41 1.03 0.93 -40.43
N THR A 42 -0.04 1.17 -41.17
CA THR A 42 -1.31 1.72 -40.70
C THR A 42 -2.37 0.64 -40.52
N PHE A 43 -3.46 0.97 -39.83
CA PHE A 43 -4.54 0.04 -39.48
C PHE A 43 -5.19 -0.68 -40.66
N ASP A 44 -5.18 -0.06 -41.86
CA ASP A 44 -5.74 -0.60 -43.11
C ASP A 44 -4.80 -1.56 -43.83
N LYS A 45 -3.59 -1.76 -43.30
CA LYS A 45 -2.55 -2.63 -43.89
C LYS A 45 -2.36 -3.88 -43.03
N SER A 46 -1.67 -4.88 -43.61
CA SER A 46 -1.30 -6.08 -42.87
C SER A 46 -0.31 -5.76 -41.76
N TYR A 47 -0.38 -6.54 -40.66
CA TYR A 47 0.60 -6.47 -39.58
C TYR A 47 2.02 -6.73 -40.09
N ARG A 48 2.98 -6.06 -39.45
CA ARG A 48 4.42 -6.24 -39.73
C ARG A 48 5.15 -6.71 -38.48
N LYS A 49 6.24 -7.47 -38.68
CA LYS A 49 7.10 -7.88 -37.56
C LYS A 49 7.52 -6.67 -36.73
N SER A 50 7.32 -6.72 -35.41
CA SER A 50 7.68 -5.65 -34.51
C SER A 50 9.14 -5.25 -34.59
N ALA A 51 10.03 -6.24 -34.80
CA ALA A 51 11.46 -6.02 -34.98
C ALA A 51 11.79 -5.09 -36.18
N LYS A 52 10.98 -5.11 -37.27
CA LYS A 52 11.18 -4.19 -38.41
C LYS A 52 10.87 -2.75 -38.01
N SER A 53 9.74 -2.52 -37.34
CA SER A 53 9.37 -1.19 -36.87
C SER A 53 10.38 -0.66 -35.86
N VAL A 54 10.77 -1.49 -34.87
CA VAL A 54 11.78 -1.11 -33.85
C VAL A 54 13.11 -0.75 -34.49
N GLY A 55 13.57 -1.54 -35.49
CA GLY A 55 14.80 -1.27 -36.23
C GLY A 55 14.78 0.07 -37.00
N ASN A 56 13.66 0.39 -37.67
CA ASN A 56 13.48 1.67 -38.35
C ASN A 56 13.43 2.86 -37.39
N ILE A 57 12.74 2.70 -36.26
CA ILE A 57 12.66 3.75 -35.25
C ILE A 57 14.03 4.04 -34.64
N MET A 58 14.76 2.99 -34.28
CA MET A 58 16.10 3.09 -33.70
C MET A 58 17.11 3.69 -34.67
N GLY A 59 17.09 3.26 -35.94
CA GLY A 59 18.03 3.72 -36.95
C GLY A 59 17.81 5.16 -37.37
N ASN A 60 16.55 5.61 -37.48
CA ASN A 60 16.24 6.91 -38.04
C ASN A 60 15.87 8.01 -37.04
N PHE A 61 15.31 7.65 -35.86
CA PHE A 61 14.71 8.67 -35.00
C PHE A 61 15.10 8.58 -33.51
N HIS A 62 15.30 7.36 -32.99
CA HIS A 62 15.47 7.19 -31.54
C HIS A 62 16.74 6.42 -31.19
N PRO A 63 17.89 7.12 -30.95
CA PRO A 63 19.21 6.50 -30.76
C PRO A 63 19.38 5.90 -29.37
N HIS A 64 18.52 4.94 -29.01
CA HIS A 64 18.51 4.23 -27.72
C HIS A 64 18.30 2.73 -27.94
N GLY A 65 18.45 1.94 -26.87
CA GLY A 65 18.31 0.48 -26.96
C GLY A 65 16.95 0.03 -27.53
N ASP A 66 16.96 -0.99 -28.32
CA ASP A 66 15.81 -1.60 -28.99
C ASP A 66 14.74 -2.08 -28.00
N SER A 67 15.15 -2.60 -26.85
CA SER A 67 14.23 -3.03 -25.80
C SER A 67 13.38 -1.88 -25.28
N SER A 68 13.96 -0.70 -25.07
CA SER A 68 13.19 0.46 -24.59
C SER A 68 12.15 0.95 -25.59
N ILE A 69 12.45 0.85 -26.89
CA ILE A 69 11.52 1.19 -27.99
C ILE A 69 10.41 0.13 -28.05
N TYR A 70 10.78 -1.14 -27.98
CA TYR A 70 9.83 -2.25 -28.03
C TYR A 70 8.88 -2.22 -26.85
N ASP A 71 9.39 -2.02 -25.62
CA ASP A 71 8.57 -1.92 -24.41
C ASP A 71 7.56 -0.76 -24.49
N ALA A 72 7.99 0.39 -25.02
CA ALA A 72 7.09 1.52 -25.25
C ALA A 72 6.00 1.18 -26.29
N MET A 73 6.36 0.49 -27.36
CA MET A 73 5.42 0.05 -28.41
C MET A 73 4.41 -0.97 -27.83
N VAL A 74 4.90 -1.95 -27.07
CA VAL A 74 4.07 -2.95 -26.40
C VAL A 74 3.11 -2.27 -25.43
N ARG A 75 3.59 -1.33 -24.58
CA ARG A 75 2.73 -0.62 -23.64
C ARG A 75 1.59 0.12 -24.36
N MET A 76 1.83 0.71 -25.54
CA MET A 76 0.78 1.37 -26.32
C MET A 76 -0.24 0.38 -26.94
N SER A 77 0.02 -0.93 -26.92
CA SER A 77 -0.89 -1.97 -27.39
C SER A 77 -1.70 -2.65 -26.28
N GLN A 78 -1.39 -2.36 -25.00
CA GLN A 78 -2.03 -2.99 -23.85
C GLN A 78 -3.31 -2.26 -23.49
N ASP A 79 -4.46 -2.92 -23.62
CA ASP A 79 -5.79 -2.38 -23.33
C ASP A 79 -6.06 -2.19 -21.83
N TRP A 80 -5.34 -2.91 -20.96
CA TRP A 80 -5.37 -2.69 -19.50
C TRP A 80 -4.48 -1.55 -19.03
N LYS A 81 -3.68 -0.93 -19.92
CA LYS A 81 -2.79 0.22 -19.63
C LYS A 81 -3.28 1.50 -20.27
N ASN A 82 -3.95 1.42 -21.42
CA ASN A 82 -4.40 2.57 -22.20
C ASN A 82 -5.92 2.53 -22.36
N ARG A 83 -6.55 3.68 -22.23
CA ARG A 83 -7.98 3.78 -22.47
C ARG A 83 -8.32 3.65 -23.95
N GLU A 84 -7.43 4.15 -24.80
CA GLU A 84 -7.44 3.97 -26.24
C GLU A 84 -6.06 3.48 -26.70
N ILE A 85 -5.98 2.25 -27.20
CA ILE A 85 -4.71 1.70 -27.69
C ILE A 85 -4.26 2.41 -28.98
N LEU A 86 -2.98 2.75 -29.07
CA LEU A 86 -2.40 3.43 -30.23
C LEU A 86 -1.67 2.46 -31.18
N VAL A 87 -1.35 1.27 -30.73
CA VAL A 87 -0.74 0.21 -31.50
C VAL A 87 -1.59 -1.04 -31.37
N GLU A 88 -1.89 -1.70 -32.47
CA GLU A 88 -2.44 -3.04 -32.49
C GLU A 88 -1.31 -4.06 -32.61
N MET A 89 -1.38 -5.14 -31.83
CA MET A 89 -0.34 -6.15 -31.80
C MET A 89 -0.92 -7.56 -31.87
N HIS A 90 -0.32 -8.39 -32.72
CA HIS A 90 -0.55 -9.83 -32.74
C HIS A 90 0.57 -10.57 -32.02
N GLY A 91 0.21 -11.61 -31.29
CA GLY A 91 1.09 -12.41 -30.45
C GLY A 91 1.00 -12.00 -28.97
N ASN A 92 1.90 -12.52 -28.16
CA ASN A 92 1.93 -12.23 -26.72
C ASN A 92 2.52 -10.84 -26.50
N ASN A 93 1.67 -9.89 -26.08
CA ASN A 93 2.04 -8.52 -25.69
C ASN A 93 2.05 -8.33 -24.16
N GLY A 94 2.20 -9.41 -23.39
CA GLY A 94 2.16 -9.41 -21.92
C GLY A 94 0.77 -9.70 -21.38
N SER A 95 0.63 -9.66 -20.06
CA SER A 95 -0.64 -9.87 -19.37
C SER A 95 -0.80 -8.96 -18.14
N MET A 96 -2.02 -8.92 -17.57
CA MET A 96 -2.28 -8.26 -16.30
C MET A 96 -1.57 -8.95 -15.12
N ASP A 97 -1.14 -10.19 -15.29
CA ASP A 97 -0.35 -10.95 -14.32
C ASP A 97 1.12 -10.51 -14.27
N GLY A 98 1.51 -9.61 -15.19
CA GLY A 98 2.86 -9.11 -15.28
C GLY A 98 3.79 -9.99 -16.09
N ASP A 99 3.24 -10.92 -16.87
CA ASP A 99 4.03 -11.68 -17.82
C ASP A 99 4.67 -10.75 -18.86
N PRO A 100 5.94 -10.94 -19.19
CA PRO A 100 6.60 -10.15 -20.22
C PRO A 100 6.03 -10.46 -21.60
N PRO A 101 6.10 -9.49 -22.54
CA PRO A 101 5.77 -9.76 -23.93
C PRO A 101 6.75 -10.76 -24.54
N ALA A 102 6.32 -11.44 -25.58
CA ALA A 102 7.24 -12.22 -26.39
C ALA A 102 8.27 -11.32 -27.09
N ALA A 103 9.45 -11.85 -27.41
CA ALA A 103 10.47 -11.07 -28.10
C ALA A 103 9.95 -10.52 -29.45
N MET A 104 10.41 -9.33 -29.84
CA MET A 104 9.93 -8.55 -31.00
C MET A 104 9.98 -9.30 -32.33
N ARG A 105 10.79 -10.37 -32.43
CA ARG A 105 10.85 -11.24 -33.61
C ARG A 105 9.63 -12.13 -33.78
N TYR A 106 8.86 -12.36 -32.71
CA TYR A 106 7.65 -13.19 -32.70
C TYR A 106 6.37 -12.38 -32.84
N THR A 107 6.34 -11.16 -32.31
CA THR A 107 5.16 -10.30 -32.37
C THR A 107 5.08 -9.53 -33.69
N GLU A 108 3.88 -9.12 -34.05
CA GLU A 108 3.60 -8.27 -35.20
C GLU A 108 2.75 -7.08 -34.74
N ALA A 109 3.01 -5.91 -35.32
CA ALA A 109 2.36 -4.66 -34.93
C ALA A 109 1.94 -3.81 -36.12
N ARG A 110 0.96 -2.96 -35.93
CA ARG A 110 0.56 -1.85 -36.78
C ARG A 110 -0.07 -0.74 -35.98
N LEU A 111 -0.22 0.44 -36.55
CA LEU A 111 -0.99 1.52 -35.89
C LEU A 111 -2.46 1.13 -35.77
N SER A 112 -3.07 1.48 -34.65
CA SER A 112 -4.53 1.42 -34.50
C SER A 112 -5.22 2.50 -35.33
N GLU A 113 -6.52 2.35 -35.56
CA GLU A 113 -7.28 3.33 -36.34
C GLU A 113 -7.29 4.70 -35.67
N ILE A 114 -7.47 4.76 -34.35
CA ILE A 114 -7.48 6.02 -33.59
C ILE A 114 -6.10 6.71 -33.59
N ALA A 115 -4.99 5.96 -33.65
CA ALA A 115 -3.65 6.55 -33.78
C ALA A 115 -3.49 7.34 -35.07
N GLY A 116 -4.19 6.94 -36.14
CA GLY A 116 -4.25 7.70 -37.39
C GLY A 116 -4.77 9.12 -37.21
N TYR A 117 -5.70 9.34 -36.27
CA TYR A 117 -6.23 10.67 -35.93
C TYR A 117 -5.21 11.55 -35.19
N LEU A 118 -4.24 11.00 -34.51
CA LEU A 118 -3.12 11.78 -33.95
C LEU A 118 -2.18 12.29 -35.04
N LEU A 119 -2.07 11.58 -36.15
CA LEU A 119 -1.15 11.83 -37.25
C LEU A 119 -1.80 12.53 -38.44
N GLN A 120 -3.12 12.70 -38.40
CA GLN A 120 -3.91 13.23 -39.51
C GLN A 120 -3.41 14.58 -40.00
N ASP A 121 -3.26 14.73 -41.33
CA ASP A 121 -2.79 15.95 -41.99
C ASP A 121 -1.33 16.35 -41.65
N ILE A 122 -0.49 15.45 -41.14
CA ILE A 122 0.92 15.75 -40.79
C ILE A 122 1.73 16.15 -42.00
N GLU A 123 1.41 15.62 -43.17
CA GLU A 123 2.05 15.92 -44.47
C GLU A 123 1.72 17.33 -45.00
N LYS A 124 0.73 18.00 -44.45
CA LYS A 124 0.27 19.34 -44.85
C LYS A 124 0.97 20.48 -44.08
N LYS A 125 2.14 20.24 -43.54
CA LYS A 125 2.94 21.22 -42.78
C LYS A 125 2.16 21.81 -41.57
N THR A 126 1.37 20.98 -40.89
CA THR A 126 0.47 21.40 -39.80
C THR A 126 1.19 21.57 -38.49
N VAL A 127 2.38 20.98 -38.34
CA VAL A 127 3.21 21.01 -37.11
C VAL A 127 4.66 21.30 -37.48
N PRO A 128 5.47 21.82 -36.53
CA PRO A 128 6.90 22.05 -36.77
C PRO A 128 7.68 20.74 -36.79
N PHE A 129 8.71 20.68 -37.63
CA PHE A 129 9.66 19.60 -37.76
C PHE A 129 11.05 20.05 -37.32
N ALA A 130 11.81 19.18 -36.68
CA ALA A 130 13.21 19.34 -36.37
C ALA A 130 14.05 18.25 -37.07
N TRP A 131 15.34 18.48 -37.17
CA TRP A 131 16.25 17.45 -37.59
C TRP A 131 16.33 16.33 -36.53
N ASN A 132 16.48 15.08 -36.99
CA ASN A 132 16.73 13.93 -36.14
C ASN A 132 18.15 14.03 -35.52
N PHE A 133 18.57 12.99 -34.79
CA PHE A 133 19.83 12.97 -34.05
C PHE A 133 21.10 13.02 -34.93
N ASP A 134 21.04 12.67 -36.19
CA ASP A 134 22.16 12.63 -37.16
C ASP A 134 21.97 13.59 -38.34
N ASP A 135 21.00 14.47 -38.30
CA ASP A 135 20.67 15.46 -39.33
C ASP A 135 20.35 14.89 -40.71
N THR A 136 19.99 13.60 -40.81
CA THR A 136 19.64 12.93 -42.06
C THR A 136 18.18 13.05 -42.44
N GLU A 137 17.31 13.09 -41.45
CA GLU A 137 15.86 13.16 -41.62
C GLU A 137 15.20 14.18 -40.67
N LYS A 138 13.97 14.53 -40.99
CA LYS A 138 13.17 15.40 -40.14
C LYS A 138 12.11 14.63 -39.40
N GLU A 139 11.93 14.93 -38.13
CA GLU A 139 10.88 14.39 -37.26
C GLU A 139 9.97 15.49 -36.71
N PRO A 140 8.68 15.22 -36.47
CA PRO A 140 7.77 16.18 -35.88
C PRO A 140 8.07 16.40 -34.38
N THR A 141 8.07 17.65 -33.96
CA THR A 141 8.28 18.00 -32.55
C THR A 141 7.00 17.78 -31.71
N VAL A 142 5.84 17.73 -32.37
CA VAL A 142 4.51 17.47 -31.82
C VAL A 142 3.63 16.89 -32.92
N LEU A 143 2.66 16.05 -32.60
CA LEU A 143 1.68 15.53 -33.57
C LEU A 143 0.47 16.47 -33.72
N PRO A 144 -0.24 16.41 -34.86
CA PRO A 144 -1.47 17.23 -35.09
C PRO A 144 -2.59 16.99 -34.08
N ALA A 145 -2.70 15.78 -33.55
CA ALA A 145 -3.60 15.38 -32.46
C ALA A 145 -5.06 15.80 -32.65
N ALA A 146 -5.86 15.03 -33.39
CA ALA A 146 -7.28 15.33 -33.62
C ALA A 146 -8.16 15.14 -32.38
N PHE A 147 -7.65 14.60 -31.28
CA PHE A 147 -8.31 14.48 -29.98
C PHE A 147 -7.33 14.72 -28.83
N PRO A 148 -7.80 15.09 -27.62
CA PRO A 148 -6.95 15.44 -26.48
C PRO A 148 -6.34 14.19 -25.82
N ASN A 149 -5.34 13.59 -26.46
CA ASN A 149 -4.75 12.32 -26.04
C ASN A 149 -4.15 12.33 -24.63
N LEU A 150 -3.61 13.47 -24.16
CA LEU A 150 -3.04 13.57 -22.82
C LEU A 150 -4.05 13.19 -21.72
N LEU A 151 -5.29 13.64 -21.86
CA LEU A 151 -6.35 13.27 -20.89
C LEU A 151 -6.93 11.89 -21.18
N VAL A 152 -7.07 11.53 -22.46
CA VAL A 152 -7.67 10.23 -22.82
C VAL A 152 -6.82 9.07 -22.33
N ASN A 153 -5.52 9.03 -22.63
CA ASN A 153 -4.63 7.94 -22.25
C ASN A 153 -3.82 8.21 -20.99
N GLY A 154 -3.81 9.44 -20.50
CA GLY A 154 -2.95 9.81 -19.37
C GLY A 154 -1.47 9.70 -19.69
N SER A 155 -0.64 9.84 -18.67
CA SER A 155 0.81 9.60 -18.76
C SER A 155 1.42 9.42 -17.40
N THR A 156 2.31 8.43 -17.25
CA THR A 156 3.12 8.21 -16.05
C THR A 156 4.60 8.33 -16.38
N GLY A 157 5.40 8.98 -15.55
CA GLY A 157 6.83 9.12 -15.80
C GLY A 157 7.60 9.71 -14.64
N ILE A 158 8.88 9.35 -14.54
CA ILE A 158 9.80 9.83 -13.51
C ILE A 158 10.99 10.48 -14.19
N SER A 159 11.27 11.72 -13.81
CA SER A 159 12.34 12.54 -14.34
C SER A 159 13.24 13.10 -13.22
N ALA A 160 14.27 13.85 -13.56
CA ALA A 160 15.13 14.55 -12.60
C ALA A 160 14.37 15.68 -11.89
N GLY A 161 13.94 15.46 -10.66
CA GLY A 161 13.20 16.45 -9.87
C GLY A 161 11.70 16.58 -10.19
N TYR A 162 11.20 15.87 -11.21
CA TYR A 162 9.79 15.85 -11.60
C TYR A 162 9.27 14.43 -11.77
N ALA A 163 8.03 14.23 -11.38
CA ALA A 163 7.28 13.03 -11.72
C ALA A 163 5.95 13.45 -12.32
N THR A 164 5.39 12.63 -13.20
CA THR A 164 4.04 12.82 -13.72
C THR A 164 3.21 11.58 -13.52
N ASP A 165 1.97 11.78 -13.13
CA ASP A 165 0.95 10.75 -13.00
C ASP A 165 -0.41 11.38 -13.35
N ILE A 166 -0.73 11.32 -14.65
CA ILE A 166 -1.95 11.85 -15.23
C ILE A 166 -2.85 10.64 -15.54
N PRO A 167 -4.00 10.50 -14.88
CA PRO A 167 -4.86 9.35 -15.11
C PRO A 167 -5.54 9.41 -16.49
N PRO A 168 -5.89 8.24 -17.06
CA PRO A 168 -6.70 8.17 -18.27
C PRO A 168 -8.17 8.56 -18.00
N HIS A 169 -8.85 9.03 -19.06
CA HIS A 169 -10.23 9.46 -19.00
C HIS A 169 -11.04 8.92 -20.20
N ASN A 170 -12.35 8.92 -20.07
CA ASN A 170 -13.23 8.53 -21.14
C ASN A 170 -13.17 9.49 -22.32
N LEU A 171 -12.94 8.97 -23.53
CA LEU A 171 -12.80 9.76 -24.76
C LEU A 171 -14.00 10.67 -25.02
N ALA A 172 -15.22 10.15 -24.86
CA ALA A 172 -16.44 10.92 -25.11
C ALA A 172 -16.57 12.09 -24.13
N GLU A 173 -16.27 11.87 -22.86
CA GLU A 173 -16.34 12.88 -21.80
C GLU A 173 -15.29 13.97 -22.00
N VAL A 174 -14.07 13.59 -22.36
CA VAL A 174 -12.98 14.55 -22.65
C VAL A 174 -13.36 15.41 -23.87
N ILE A 175 -13.93 14.82 -24.92
CA ILE A 175 -14.38 15.56 -26.10
C ILE A 175 -15.53 16.52 -25.73
N ASP A 176 -16.51 16.07 -24.96
CA ASP A 176 -17.63 16.92 -24.54
C ASP A 176 -17.15 18.11 -23.70
N ALA A 177 -16.24 17.88 -22.75
CA ALA A 177 -15.61 18.96 -21.96
C ALA A 177 -14.83 19.92 -22.85
N THR A 178 -14.11 19.41 -23.85
CA THR A 178 -13.35 20.23 -24.82
C THR A 178 -14.28 21.09 -25.66
N VAL A 179 -15.36 20.51 -26.21
CA VAL A 179 -16.38 21.23 -26.99
C VAL A 179 -17.05 22.32 -26.15
N TYR A 180 -17.41 22.00 -24.90
CA TYR A 180 -17.96 23.00 -23.98
C TYR A 180 -16.98 24.15 -23.74
N MET A 181 -15.69 23.85 -23.55
CA MET A 181 -14.66 24.85 -23.30
C MET A 181 -14.36 25.74 -24.53
N ILE A 182 -14.52 25.23 -25.76
CA ILE A 182 -14.44 26.04 -26.99
C ILE A 182 -15.50 27.14 -26.98
N ASP A 183 -16.72 26.80 -26.57
CA ASP A 183 -17.84 27.75 -26.48
C ASP A 183 -17.75 28.66 -25.23
N HIS A 184 -17.02 28.23 -24.18
CA HIS A 184 -16.90 28.91 -22.89
C HIS A 184 -15.41 28.96 -22.45
N PRO A 185 -14.56 29.79 -23.05
CA PRO A 185 -13.11 29.81 -22.79
C PRO A 185 -12.73 30.13 -21.32
N THR A 186 -13.63 30.73 -20.55
CA THR A 186 -13.45 31.06 -19.13
C THR A 186 -14.11 30.05 -18.19
N ALA A 187 -14.52 28.88 -18.71
CA ALA A 187 -15.19 27.86 -17.93
C ALA A 187 -14.34 27.43 -16.73
N LYS A 188 -15.00 27.33 -15.58
CA LYS A 188 -14.36 26.85 -14.35
C LYS A 188 -14.46 25.32 -14.25
N VAL A 189 -13.56 24.72 -13.48
CA VAL A 189 -13.44 23.25 -13.30
C VAL A 189 -14.78 22.61 -12.93
N TYR A 190 -15.56 23.21 -12.04
CA TYR A 190 -16.83 22.62 -11.61
C TYR A 190 -17.84 22.44 -12.76
N LYS A 191 -17.78 23.31 -13.78
CA LYS A 191 -18.62 23.18 -15.00
C LYS A 191 -18.09 22.13 -15.97
N LEU A 192 -16.78 22.00 -16.08
CA LEU A 192 -16.16 20.95 -16.90
C LEU A 192 -16.43 19.57 -16.31
N MET A 193 -16.54 19.44 -14.98
CA MET A 193 -16.89 18.19 -14.30
C MET A 193 -18.33 17.72 -14.54
N GLU A 194 -19.20 18.53 -15.10
CA GLU A 194 -20.53 18.06 -15.57
C GLU A 194 -20.36 17.14 -16.79
N PHE A 195 -19.31 17.31 -17.58
CA PHE A 195 -19.00 16.51 -18.76
C PHE A 195 -17.87 15.50 -18.51
N LEU A 196 -16.90 15.84 -17.67
CA LEU A 196 -15.72 15.04 -17.30
C LEU A 196 -15.70 14.86 -15.78
N PRO A 197 -16.53 13.96 -15.23
CA PRO A 197 -16.73 13.85 -13.78
C PRO A 197 -15.52 13.26 -13.03
N GLY A 198 -14.63 12.54 -13.70
CA GLY A 198 -13.46 11.92 -13.12
C GLY A 198 -12.68 11.03 -14.09
N PRO A 199 -11.56 10.44 -13.64
CA PRO A 199 -10.81 9.46 -14.42
C PRO A 199 -11.67 8.27 -14.85
N ASP A 200 -11.23 7.57 -15.90
CA ASP A 200 -11.85 6.35 -16.40
C ASP A 200 -10.74 5.33 -16.70
N PHE A 201 -10.45 4.49 -15.71
CA PHE A 201 -9.36 3.52 -15.82
C PHE A 201 -9.72 2.35 -16.74
N PRO A 202 -8.79 1.88 -17.58
CA PRO A 202 -9.01 0.73 -18.48
C PRO A 202 -9.40 -0.55 -17.72
N THR A 203 -8.94 -0.71 -16.48
CA THR A 203 -9.26 -1.85 -15.63
C THR A 203 -10.56 -1.70 -14.83
N GLY A 204 -11.30 -0.61 -15.02
CA GLY A 204 -12.53 -0.33 -14.29
C GLY A 204 -12.29 0.12 -12.84
N GLY A 205 -13.03 -0.47 -11.92
CA GLY A 205 -12.99 -0.19 -10.49
C GLY A 205 -13.87 0.99 -10.06
N ILE A 206 -13.87 1.25 -8.76
CA ILE A 206 -14.70 2.27 -8.11
C ILE A 206 -13.76 3.38 -7.61
N ILE A 207 -13.94 4.59 -8.11
CA ILE A 207 -13.18 5.77 -7.71
C ILE A 207 -14.00 6.54 -6.68
N GLN A 208 -13.43 6.79 -5.51
CA GLN A 208 -14.07 7.46 -4.39
C GLN A 208 -13.36 8.78 -4.06
N GLY A 209 -14.12 9.85 -3.83
CA GLY A 209 -13.60 11.15 -3.41
C GLY A 209 -13.71 12.25 -4.47
N ARG A 210 -14.94 12.68 -4.78
CA ARG A 210 -15.23 13.71 -5.79
C ARG A 210 -14.56 15.06 -5.52
N ASP A 211 -14.45 15.45 -4.25
CA ASP A 211 -13.78 16.71 -3.88
C ASP A 211 -12.28 16.67 -4.16
N GLU A 212 -11.64 15.53 -3.97
CA GLU A 212 -10.22 15.36 -4.29
C GLU A 212 -9.98 15.29 -5.80
N ILE A 213 -10.94 14.74 -6.60
CA ILE A 213 -10.91 14.84 -8.08
C ILE A 213 -10.97 16.31 -8.48
N LYS A 214 -11.91 17.08 -7.93
CA LYS A 214 -12.03 18.52 -8.20
C LYS A 214 -10.74 19.28 -7.90
N LYS A 215 -10.16 19.05 -6.74
CA LYS A 215 -8.89 19.64 -6.35
C LYS A 215 -7.75 19.24 -7.30
N ALA A 216 -7.68 17.97 -7.72
CA ALA A 216 -6.71 17.52 -8.71
C ALA A 216 -6.90 18.23 -10.06
N TYR A 217 -8.12 18.41 -10.50
CA TYR A 217 -8.45 19.11 -11.74
C TYR A 217 -8.17 20.62 -11.69
N GLU A 218 -8.24 21.22 -10.50
CA GLU A 218 -7.90 22.63 -10.31
C GLU A 218 -6.38 22.83 -10.19
N THR A 219 -5.69 21.98 -9.44
CA THR A 219 -4.29 22.23 -9.04
C THR A 219 -3.26 21.33 -9.71
N GLY A 220 -3.69 20.24 -10.36
CA GLY A 220 -2.83 19.17 -10.86
C GLY A 220 -2.38 18.18 -9.78
N LYS A 221 -2.85 18.31 -8.51
CA LYS A 221 -2.56 17.40 -7.40
C LYS A 221 -3.82 17.04 -6.61
N GLY A 222 -3.97 15.77 -6.32
CA GLY A 222 -5.04 15.23 -5.48
C GLY A 222 -4.79 13.77 -5.17
N ARG A 223 -5.62 13.21 -4.32
CA ARG A 223 -5.53 11.81 -3.92
C ARG A 223 -6.93 11.21 -3.84
N VAL A 224 -7.19 10.20 -4.64
CA VAL A 224 -8.45 9.46 -4.63
C VAL A 224 -8.24 8.03 -4.18
N VAL A 225 -9.29 7.42 -3.66
CA VAL A 225 -9.31 5.99 -3.39
C VAL A 225 -9.84 5.27 -4.62
N VAL A 226 -9.11 4.24 -5.07
CA VAL A 226 -9.57 3.34 -6.13
C VAL A 226 -9.76 1.95 -5.54
N ARG A 227 -10.95 1.42 -5.66
CA ARG A 227 -11.37 0.14 -5.08
C ARG A 227 -11.74 -0.85 -6.19
N SER A 228 -11.41 -2.11 -5.99
CA SER A 228 -11.88 -3.22 -6.82
C SER A 228 -13.39 -3.32 -6.80
N LYS A 229 -13.97 -3.77 -7.90
CA LYS A 229 -15.38 -4.16 -7.95
C LYS A 229 -15.50 -5.60 -7.45
N THR A 230 -16.37 -5.78 -6.47
CA THR A 230 -16.56 -7.08 -5.80
C THR A 230 -18.03 -7.43 -5.71
N GLU A 231 -18.33 -8.71 -5.84
CA GLU A 231 -19.68 -9.26 -5.70
C GLU A 231 -19.63 -10.44 -4.72
N ILE A 232 -20.72 -10.67 -4.00
CA ILE A 232 -20.84 -11.80 -3.08
C ILE A 232 -21.77 -12.83 -3.73
N GLU A 233 -21.25 -14.01 -3.99
CA GLU A 233 -22.01 -15.12 -4.55
C GLU A 233 -22.24 -16.20 -3.48
N LYS A 234 -23.45 -16.78 -3.50
CA LYS A 234 -23.82 -17.89 -2.61
C LYS A 234 -23.48 -19.22 -3.27
N LEU A 235 -22.77 -20.07 -2.53
CA LEU A 235 -22.40 -21.42 -2.95
C LEU A 235 -23.33 -22.48 -2.32
N LYS A 236 -23.24 -23.70 -2.84
CA LYS A 236 -23.95 -24.86 -2.25
C LYS A 236 -23.49 -25.11 -0.82
N GLY A 237 -24.43 -25.48 0.05
CA GLY A 237 -24.12 -25.79 1.45
C GLY A 237 -24.06 -24.58 2.38
N GLY A 238 -24.55 -23.41 1.96
CA GLY A 238 -24.61 -22.19 2.78
C GLY A 238 -23.27 -21.45 2.91
N LYS A 239 -22.31 -21.76 2.05
CA LYS A 239 -21.07 -21.00 1.91
C LYS A 239 -21.26 -19.78 1.02
N GLU A 240 -20.38 -18.82 1.15
CA GLU A 240 -20.30 -17.64 0.28
C GLU A 240 -18.92 -17.56 -0.35
N GLN A 241 -18.82 -16.85 -1.47
CA GLN A 241 -17.54 -16.46 -2.05
C GLN A 241 -17.57 -14.99 -2.43
N ILE A 242 -16.43 -14.33 -2.27
CA ILE A 242 -16.19 -12.99 -2.77
C ILE A 242 -15.58 -13.13 -4.16
N VAL A 243 -16.24 -12.54 -5.15
CA VAL A 243 -15.76 -12.50 -6.54
C VAL A 243 -15.31 -11.10 -6.88
N ILE A 244 -14.10 -10.97 -7.40
CA ILE A 244 -13.51 -9.72 -7.85
C ILE A 244 -13.50 -9.74 -9.36
N THR A 245 -14.17 -8.76 -9.99
CA THR A 245 -14.30 -8.65 -11.45
C THR A 245 -13.50 -7.51 -12.05
N GLU A 246 -13.12 -6.52 -11.22
CA GLU A 246 -12.28 -5.39 -11.63
C GLU A 246 -11.27 -5.08 -10.52
N ILE A 247 -10.04 -4.73 -10.90
CA ILE A 247 -8.96 -4.38 -9.97
C ILE A 247 -8.47 -2.96 -10.21
N PRO A 248 -7.87 -2.29 -9.21
CA PRO A 248 -7.36 -0.94 -9.37
C PRO A 248 -6.30 -0.87 -10.48
N TYR A 249 -6.25 0.30 -11.13
CA TYR A 249 -5.35 0.56 -12.24
C TYR A 249 -3.88 0.36 -11.85
N GLU A 250 -3.09 -0.20 -12.77
CA GLU A 250 -1.68 -0.55 -12.62
C GLU A 250 -1.34 -1.62 -11.56
N ILE A 251 -2.33 -2.28 -10.97
CA ILE A 251 -2.09 -3.40 -10.08
C ILE A 251 -1.78 -4.67 -10.88
N ASN A 252 -0.73 -5.39 -10.46
CA ASN A 252 -0.42 -6.71 -10.96
C ASN A 252 -1.35 -7.75 -10.33
N LYS A 253 -2.14 -8.45 -11.16
CA LYS A 253 -3.17 -9.39 -10.71
C LYS A 253 -2.57 -10.59 -9.95
N ALA A 254 -1.51 -11.20 -10.46
CA ALA A 254 -0.86 -12.35 -9.82
C ALA A 254 -0.31 -12.00 -8.44
N ASN A 255 0.31 -10.81 -8.29
CA ASN A 255 0.79 -10.34 -6.99
C ASN A 255 -0.38 -10.06 -6.03
N LEU A 256 -1.50 -9.54 -6.52
CA LEU A 256 -2.69 -9.32 -5.71
C LEU A 256 -3.28 -10.65 -5.22
N VAL A 257 -3.45 -11.64 -6.09
CA VAL A 257 -3.92 -12.99 -5.73
C VAL A 257 -3.00 -13.61 -4.67
N LYS A 258 -1.68 -13.52 -4.87
CA LYS A 258 -0.70 -13.99 -3.89
C LYS A 258 -0.84 -13.29 -2.53
N LYS A 259 -0.99 -11.96 -2.50
CA LYS A 259 -1.20 -11.22 -1.25
C LYS A 259 -2.48 -11.64 -0.53
N ILE A 260 -3.55 -11.91 -1.27
CA ILE A 260 -4.81 -12.40 -0.71
C ILE A 260 -4.62 -13.82 -0.13
N ASP A 261 -3.90 -14.69 -0.85
CA ASP A 261 -3.60 -16.04 -0.37
C ASP A 261 -2.66 -16.04 0.84
N ASP A 262 -1.70 -15.12 0.90
CA ASP A 262 -0.84 -14.90 2.07
C ASP A 262 -1.65 -14.50 3.33
N VAL A 263 -2.76 -13.77 3.17
CA VAL A 263 -3.69 -13.47 4.27
C VAL A 263 -4.33 -14.76 4.79
N ARG A 264 -4.76 -15.67 3.90
CA ARG A 264 -5.31 -16.98 4.23
C ARG A 264 -4.29 -17.88 4.94
N VAL A 265 -3.11 -18.04 4.33
CA VAL A 265 -2.04 -18.93 4.84
C VAL A 265 -1.55 -18.50 6.20
N ASN A 266 -1.41 -17.20 6.43
CA ASN A 266 -0.96 -16.64 7.70
C ASN A 266 -2.10 -16.41 8.71
N ASN A 267 -3.32 -16.86 8.43
CA ASN A 267 -4.50 -16.69 9.29
C ASN A 267 -4.70 -15.24 9.80
N LYS A 268 -4.46 -14.24 8.94
CA LYS A 268 -4.59 -12.83 9.32
C LYS A 268 -6.03 -12.38 9.49
N VAL A 269 -6.96 -13.07 8.85
CA VAL A 269 -8.40 -12.98 9.03
C VAL A 269 -8.99 -14.37 8.94
N ALA A 270 -9.85 -14.71 9.89
CA ALA A 270 -10.55 -16.00 9.88
C ALA A 270 -11.59 -16.03 8.75
N GLY A 271 -11.81 -17.19 8.17
CA GLY A 271 -12.94 -17.41 7.27
C GLY A 271 -12.58 -17.61 5.80
N ILE A 272 -11.38 -17.34 5.31
CA ILE A 272 -10.98 -17.67 3.95
C ILE A 272 -10.66 -19.16 3.85
N ALA A 273 -11.32 -19.85 2.92
CA ALA A 273 -11.09 -21.27 2.65
C ALA A 273 -10.08 -21.46 1.50
N GLU A 274 -10.29 -20.80 0.38
CA GLU A 274 -9.48 -20.92 -0.83
C GLU A 274 -9.48 -19.62 -1.63
N VAL A 275 -8.40 -19.36 -2.37
CA VAL A 275 -8.28 -18.26 -3.31
C VAL A 275 -7.93 -18.82 -4.68
N ARG A 276 -8.74 -18.51 -5.69
CA ARG A 276 -8.55 -18.99 -7.06
C ARG A 276 -8.57 -17.82 -8.04
N ASP A 277 -7.70 -17.87 -9.02
CA ASP A 277 -7.79 -17.05 -10.22
C ASP A 277 -8.55 -17.83 -11.28
N GLU A 278 -9.73 -17.37 -11.61
CA GLU A 278 -10.64 -17.96 -12.59
C GLU A 278 -10.76 -17.08 -13.84
N SER A 279 -9.81 -16.11 -14.00
CA SER A 279 -9.80 -15.20 -15.14
C SER A 279 -9.58 -15.97 -16.44
N ASP A 280 -10.38 -15.64 -17.44
CA ASP A 280 -10.30 -16.24 -18.77
C ASP A 280 -10.51 -15.17 -19.88
N ARG A 281 -10.83 -15.61 -21.11
CA ARG A 281 -11.13 -14.72 -22.24
C ARG A 281 -12.38 -13.85 -22.06
N ASP A 282 -13.28 -14.23 -21.14
CA ASP A 282 -14.51 -13.50 -20.87
C ASP A 282 -14.30 -12.39 -19.83
N GLY A 283 -13.15 -12.37 -19.15
CA GLY A 283 -12.74 -11.29 -18.25
C GLY A 283 -11.97 -11.72 -17.01
N LEU A 284 -11.70 -10.73 -16.15
CA LEU A 284 -11.05 -10.93 -14.87
C LEU A 284 -12.06 -11.51 -13.87
N ARG A 285 -11.67 -12.60 -13.20
CA ARG A 285 -12.44 -13.21 -12.13
C ARG A 285 -11.51 -13.83 -11.09
N ILE A 286 -11.42 -13.22 -9.92
CA ILE A 286 -10.72 -13.81 -8.77
C ILE A 286 -11.79 -14.21 -7.77
N ALA A 287 -11.84 -15.51 -7.42
CA ALA A 287 -12.81 -16.08 -6.48
C ALA A 287 -12.12 -16.38 -5.14
N ILE A 288 -12.69 -15.86 -4.05
CA ILE A 288 -12.26 -16.09 -2.67
C ILE A 288 -13.38 -16.86 -1.98
N GLU A 289 -13.25 -18.19 -1.89
CA GLU A 289 -14.22 -19.03 -1.20
C GLU A 289 -14.07 -18.87 0.31
N LEU A 290 -15.20 -18.69 1.00
CA LEU A 290 -15.23 -18.53 2.44
C LEU A 290 -15.67 -19.83 3.13
N LYS A 291 -15.20 -20.03 4.35
CA LYS A 291 -15.65 -21.10 5.24
C LYS A 291 -17.12 -20.87 5.59
N LYS A 292 -17.81 -21.94 5.97
CA LYS A 292 -19.17 -21.84 6.50
C LYS A 292 -19.17 -20.92 7.73
N ASP A 293 -20.19 -20.07 7.81
CA ASP A 293 -20.39 -19.11 8.92
C ASP A 293 -19.31 -18.00 9.04
N ALA A 294 -18.48 -17.81 7.99
CA ALA A 294 -17.52 -16.70 7.95
C ALA A 294 -18.25 -15.36 7.81
N ASN A 295 -17.73 -14.32 8.47
CA ASN A 295 -18.23 -12.95 8.28
C ASN A 295 -17.65 -12.36 6.99
N THR A 296 -18.41 -12.44 5.91
CA THR A 296 -18.02 -12.00 4.56
C THR A 296 -17.64 -10.53 4.52
N GLU A 297 -18.40 -9.66 5.20
CA GLU A 297 -18.14 -8.22 5.21
C GLU A 297 -16.82 -7.89 5.93
N LEU A 298 -16.55 -8.57 7.04
CA LEU A 298 -15.31 -8.42 7.80
C LEU A 298 -14.10 -8.83 6.97
N VAL A 299 -14.19 -10.00 6.29
CA VAL A 299 -13.12 -10.48 5.41
C VAL A 299 -12.88 -9.48 4.28
N LEU A 300 -13.94 -9.01 3.63
CA LEU A 300 -13.84 -8.05 2.53
C LEU A 300 -13.22 -6.73 2.98
N ASN A 301 -13.66 -6.19 4.12
CA ASN A 301 -13.09 -4.98 4.70
C ASN A 301 -11.61 -5.13 5.07
N TYR A 302 -11.22 -6.29 5.59
CA TYR A 302 -9.82 -6.61 5.85
C TYR A 302 -8.99 -6.59 4.56
N LEU A 303 -9.48 -7.25 3.51
CA LEU A 303 -8.79 -7.30 2.23
C LEU A 303 -8.65 -5.91 1.59
N PHE A 304 -9.67 -5.06 1.65
CA PHE A 304 -9.57 -3.67 1.19
C PHE A 304 -8.54 -2.85 1.98
N LYS A 305 -8.39 -3.09 3.27
CA LYS A 305 -7.47 -2.33 4.14
C LYS A 305 -6.02 -2.76 4.00
N TYR A 306 -5.77 -4.06 3.77
CA TYR A 306 -4.44 -4.65 3.88
C TYR A 306 -3.89 -5.24 2.58
N THR A 307 -4.66 -5.20 1.48
CA THR A 307 -4.20 -5.62 0.16
C THR A 307 -4.42 -4.52 -0.89
N ASP A 308 -3.95 -4.77 -2.11
CA ASP A 308 -4.13 -3.82 -3.22
C ASP A 308 -5.53 -3.88 -3.87
N LEU A 309 -6.51 -4.53 -3.23
CA LEU A 309 -7.92 -4.41 -3.61
C LEU A 309 -8.46 -2.99 -3.44
N GLN A 310 -7.82 -2.19 -2.61
CA GLN A 310 -8.05 -0.76 -2.51
C GLN A 310 -6.70 -0.05 -2.44
N ILE A 311 -6.51 0.93 -3.31
CA ILE A 311 -5.29 1.75 -3.33
C ILE A 311 -5.62 3.24 -3.26
N ASN A 312 -4.61 4.03 -2.97
CA ASN A 312 -4.67 5.47 -3.15
C ASN A 312 -3.99 5.82 -4.47
N TYR A 313 -4.73 6.41 -5.40
CA TYR A 313 -4.19 6.97 -6.61
C TYR A 313 -3.85 8.44 -6.40
N ASN A 314 -2.61 8.82 -6.65
CA ASN A 314 -2.15 10.18 -6.41
C ASN A 314 -1.96 10.91 -7.75
N PHE A 315 -2.80 11.89 -8.02
CA PHE A 315 -2.62 12.78 -9.16
C PHE A 315 -1.35 13.61 -8.99
N ASN A 316 -0.56 13.66 -10.05
CA ASN A 316 0.56 14.58 -10.19
C ASN A 316 0.67 14.98 -11.66
N MET A 317 -0.18 15.88 -12.09
CA MET A 317 -0.37 16.23 -13.50
C MET A 317 0.71 17.21 -13.94
N VAL A 318 1.85 16.67 -14.36
CA VAL A 318 2.99 17.45 -14.87
C VAL A 318 3.17 17.16 -16.36
N ALA A 319 3.20 18.19 -17.18
CA ALA A 319 3.43 18.11 -18.61
C ALA A 319 4.41 19.19 -19.08
N ILE A 320 5.01 18.99 -20.26
CA ILE A 320 5.85 20.01 -20.89
C ILE A 320 4.95 21.00 -21.60
N ASP A 321 4.98 22.24 -21.14
CA ASP A 321 4.32 23.40 -21.75
C ASP A 321 5.38 24.41 -22.17
N ASN A 322 5.49 24.71 -23.47
CA ASN A 322 6.51 25.61 -24.01
C ASN A 322 7.93 25.28 -23.49
N PHE A 323 8.35 24.03 -23.65
CA PHE A 323 9.65 23.50 -23.20
C PHE A 323 9.91 23.56 -21.70
N THR A 324 8.87 23.83 -20.89
CA THR A 324 9.00 23.94 -19.44
C THR A 324 8.08 22.94 -18.75
N PRO A 325 8.57 22.13 -17.81
CA PRO A 325 7.72 21.23 -17.04
C PRO A 325 6.84 22.08 -16.11
N ARG A 326 5.53 21.90 -16.21
CA ARG A 326 4.53 22.61 -15.39
C ARG A 326 3.57 21.63 -14.78
N GLN A 327 3.19 21.89 -13.55
CA GLN A 327 2.04 21.24 -12.92
C GLN A 327 0.78 21.95 -13.37
N VAL A 328 -0.15 21.19 -13.95
CA VAL A 328 -1.31 21.75 -14.66
C VAL A 328 -2.59 21.02 -14.25
N GLY A 329 -3.69 21.76 -14.11
CA GLY A 329 -5.04 21.22 -14.02
C GLY A 329 -5.65 20.95 -15.39
N ILE A 330 -6.93 20.53 -15.42
CA ILE A 330 -7.60 20.20 -16.69
C ILE A 330 -7.83 21.44 -17.58
N VAL A 331 -8.08 22.62 -17.02
CA VAL A 331 -8.32 23.85 -17.81
C VAL A 331 -7.08 24.23 -18.63
N PRO A 332 -5.87 24.34 -18.07
CA PRO A 332 -4.66 24.55 -18.87
C PRO A 332 -4.40 23.49 -19.93
N ILE A 333 -4.66 22.21 -19.62
CA ILE A 333 -4.46 21.11 -20.58
C ILE A 333 -5.40 21.28 -21.79
N LEU A 334 -6.69 21.46 -21.54
CA LEU A 334 -7.66 21.65 -22.60
C LEU A 334 -7.42 22.94 -23.39
N SER A 335 -7.05 24.05 -22.71
CA SER A 335 -6.71 25.30 -23.38
C SER A 335 -5.53 25.15 -24.32
N SER A 336 -4.47 24.48 -23.87
CA SER A 336 -3.27 24.23 -24.67
C SER A 336 -3.58 23.32 -25.87
N TYR A 337 -4.39 22.30 -25.67
CA TYR A 337 -4.87 21.43 -26.75
C TYR A 337 -5.70 22.22 -27.78
N ILE A 338 -6.68 23.02 -27.35
CA ILE A 338 -7.53 23.84 -28.24
C ILE A 338 -6.67 24.80 -29.05
N ALA A 339 -5.72 25.49 -28.40
CA ALA A 339 -4.81 26.39 -29.09
C ALA A 339 -3.95 25.68 -30.14
N HIS A 340 -3.39 24.52 -29.78
CA HIS A 340 -2.64 23.69 -30.72
C HIS A 340 -3.50 23.22 -31.89
N ARG A 341 -4.70 22.69 -31.63
CA ARG A 341 -5.60 22.22 -32.68
C ARG A 341 -6.05 23.36 -33.62
N ARG A 342 -6.25 24.55 -33.08
CA ARG A 342 -6.50 25.78 -33.87
C ARG A 342 -5.39 26.02 -34.88
N GLU A 343 -4.15 26.02 -34.45
CA GLU A 343 -2.99 26.23 -35.36
C GLU A 343 -2.88 25.13 -36.42
N VAL A 344 -3.16 23.87 -36.06
CA VAL A 344 -3.18 22.74 -36.99
C VAL A 344 -4.26 22.92 -38.07
N ILE A 345 -5.49 23.29 -37.69
CA ILE A 345 -6.60 23.52 -38.63
C ILE A 345 -6.28 24.70 -39.57
N LEU A 346 -5.75 25.78 -39.02
CA LEU A 346 -5.39 26.95 -39.84
C LEU A 346 -4.22 26.63 -40.81
N ALA A 347 -3.19 25.91 -40.35
CA ALA A 347 -2.08 25.50 -41.22
C ALA A 347 -2.53 24.58 -42.32
N ARG A 348 -3.37 23.57 -42.00
CA ARG A 348 -4.00 22.68 -42.98
C ARG A 348 -4.83 23.44 -44.00
N SER A 349 -5.66 24.33 -43.54
CA SER A 349 -6.53 25.11 -44.40
C SER A 349 -5.75 26.05 -45.32
N ARG A 350 -4.65 26.64 -44.85
CA ARG A 350 -3.74 27.44 -45.71
C ARG A 350 -3.07 26.58 -46.76
N PHE A 351 -2.58 25.38 -46.36
CA PHE A 351 -1.95 24.45 -47.30
C PHE A 351 -2.92 23.96 -48.39
N ASP A 352 -4.12 23.57 -47.99
CA ASP A 352 -5.13 23.08 -48.91
C ASP A 352 -5.66 24.21 -49.83
N LYS A 353 -5.77 25.43 -49.31
CA LYS A 353 -6.13 26.63 -50.04
C LYS A 353 -5.08 26.96 -51.12
N GLU A 354 -3.81 27.00 -50.74
CA GLU A 354 -2.71 27.25 -51.69
C GLU A 354 -2.67 26.19 -52.78
N LYS A 355 -2.86 24.93 -52.41
CA LYS A 355 -2.92 23.82 -53.37
C LYS A 355 -4.11 23.94 -54.32
N ALA A 356 -5.26 24.32 -53.82
CA ALA A 356 -6.47 24.54 -54.63
C ALA A 356 -6.35 25.76 -55.53
N GLU A 357 -5.77 26.87 -55.02
CA GLU A 357 -5.48 28.06 -55.83
C GLU A 357 -4.50 27.79 -56.99
N LYS A 358 -3.44 27.05 -56.74
CA LYS A 358 -2.50 26.64 -57.81
C LYS A 358 -3.19 25.74 -58.82
N ARG A 359 -4.08 24.83 -58.39
CA ARG A 359 -4.81 23.98 -59.33
C ARG A 359 -5.84 24.77 -60.12
N LEU A 360 -6.58 25.68 -59.46
CA LEU A 360 -7.53 26.57 -60.11
C LEU A 360 -6.85 27.41 -61.20
N HIS A 361 -5.71 27.99 -60.90
CA HIS A 361 -4.93 28.78 -61.82
C HIS A 361 -4.55 28.00 -63.12
N ILE A 362 -4.22 26.72 -62.98
CA ILE A 362 -3.94 25.84 -64.11
C ILE A 362 -5.27 25.56 -64.89
N VAL A 363 -6.36 25.24 -64.20
CA VAL A 363 -7.67 24.94 -64.82
C VAL A 363 -8.22 26.14 -65.58
N GLU A 364 -8.14 27.35 -65.03
CA GLU A 364 -8.50 28.60 -65.72
C GLU A 364 -7.66 28.81 -67.01
N GLY A 365 -6.35 28.50 -66.95
CA GLY A 365 -5.50 28.54 -68.15
C GLY A 365 -5.93 27.55 -69.22
N LEU A 366 -6.29 26.29 -68.82
CA LEU A 366 -6.73 25.27 -69.74
C LEU A 366 -8.11 25.59 -70.35
N ILE A 367 -9.06 26.14 -69.60
CA ILE A 367 -10.36 26.58 -70.12
C ILE A 367 -10.15 27.73 -71.14
N ARG A 368 -9.27 28.67 -70.84
CA ARG A 368 -8.92 29.77 -71.73
C ARG A 368 -8.31 29.28 -73.02
N VAL A 369 -7.42 28.30 -73.01
CA VAL A 369 -6.86 27.64 -74.19
C VAL A 369 -7.93 27.05 -75.09
N ILE A 370 -8.92 26.41 -74.56
CA ILE A 370 -9.96 25.81 -75.36
C ILE A 370 -10.72 26.84 -76.18
N SER A 371 -10.90 28.09 -75.70
CA SER A 371 -11.54 29.15 -76.40
C SER A 371 -10.71 29.72 -77.58
N ILE A 372 -9.38 29.48 -77.56
CA ILE A 372 -8.42 29.94 -78.56
C ILE A 372 -7.62 28.74 -79.10
N LEU A 373 -8.22 27.58 -79.22
CA LEU A 373 -7.53 26.33 -79.45
C LEU A 373 -6.73 26.28 -80.79
N ASP A 374 -7.36 26.69 -81.85
CA ASP A 374 -6.74 26.68 -83.19
C ASP A 374 -5.49 27.59 -83.23
N GLU A 375 -5.51 28.72 -82.60
CA GLU A 375 -4.43 29.66 -82.45
C GLU A 375 -3.26 29.06 -81.63
N VAL A 376 -3.52 28.46 -80.53
CA VAL A 376 -2.57 27.79 -79.66
C VAL A 376 -1.90 26.59 -80.30
N ILE A 377 -2.69 25.79 -81.06
CA ILE A 377 -2.11 24.66 -81.85
C ILE A 377 -1.18 25.18 -82.95
N ALA A 378 -1.58 26.24 -83.64
CA ALA A 378 -0.74 26.84 -84.67
C ALA A 378 0.58 27.38 -84.07
N LEU A 379 0.55 28.05 -82.98
CA LEU A 379 1.70 28.62 -82.25
C LEU A 379 2.64 27.49 -81.78
N ILE A 380 2.14 26.42 -81.18
CA ILE A 380 2.92 25.31 -80.70
C ILE A 380 3.59 24.58 -81.90
N ARG A 381 2.90 24.43 -83.00
CA ARG A 381 3.46 23.83 -84.22
C ARG A 381 4.51 24.68 -84.84
N ALA A 382 4.47 25.98 -84.70
CA ALA A 382 5.46 26.95 -85.24
C ALA A 382 6.70 27.07 -84.30
N SER A 383 6.64 26.55 -83.11
CA SER A 383 7.73 26.59 -82.14
C SER A 383 8.77 25.56 -82.35
N GLU A 384 10.06 25.88 -82.14
CA GLU A 384 11.20 25.00 -82.35
C GLU A 384 11.25 23.80 -81.36
N ASN A 385 10.86 24.00 -80.11
CA ASN A 385 10.88 23.00 -79.04
C ASN A 385 9.93 23.36 -77.89
N LYS A 386 9.85 22.50 -76.92
CA LYS A 386 8.95 22.71 -75.77
C LYS A 386 9.23 24.01 -75.04
N ALA A 387 10.48 24.39 -74.87
CA ALA A 387 10.81 25.64 -74.10
C ALA A 387 10.41 26.87 -74.91
N ASP A 388 10.63 26.84 -76.23
CA ASP A 388 10.20 27.91 -77.14
C ASP A 388 8.66 28.02 -77.17
N ALA A 389 7.93 26.87 -77.23
CA ALA A 389 6.48 26.86 -77.24
C ALA A 389 5.93 27.50 -75.96
N LYS A 390 6.55 27.26 -74.79
CA LYS A 390 6.15 27.87 -73.54
C LYS A 390 6.37 29.38 -73.54
N GLU A 391 7.54 29.83 -73.99
CA GLU A 391 7.84 31.24 -74.03
C GLU A 391 6.92 31.98 -75.01
N ASN A 392 6.60 31.39 -76.13
CA ASN A 392 5.71 31.93 -77.15
C ASN A 392 4.27 32.05 -76.61
N LEU A 393 3.79 31.04 -75.81
CA LEU A 393 2.49 31.11 -75.14
C LEU A 393 2.40 32.21 -74.08
N LYS A 394 3.48 32.42 -73.33
CA LYS A 394 3.60 33.52 -72.38
C LYS A 394 3.53 34.88 -73.02
N VAL A 395 4.32 35.06 -74.07
CA VAL A 395 4.42 36.34 -74.78
C VAL A 395 3.14 36.72 -75.55
N SER A 396 2.56 35.73 -76.28
CA SER A 396 1.43 35.95 -77.16
C SER A 396 0.08 36.01 -76.49
N TYR A 397 -0.08 35.27 -75.41
CA TYR A 397 -1.36 35.11 -74.71
C TYR A 397 -1.33 35.39 -73.23
N ASP A 398 -0.20 35.88 -72.67
CA ASP A 398 -0.06 36.29 -71.27
C ASP A 398 -0.44 35.11 -70.29
N PHE A 399 -0.02 33.87 -70.69
CA PHE A 399 -0.05 32.73 -69.80
C PHE A 399 1.13 32.73 -68.85
N THR A 400 0.92 32.26 -67.65
CA THR A 400 2.01 32.06 -66.69
C THR A 400 2.87 30.84 -67.09
N GLU A 401 4.05 30.70 -66.46
CA GLU A 401 4.94 29.59 -66.69
C GLU A 401 4.25 28.22 -66.39
N GLU A 402 3.50 28.17 -65.29
CA GLU A 402 2.76 26.96 -64.84
C GLU A 402 1.62 26.64 -65.83
N GLN A 403 0.91 27.64 -66.30
CA GLN A 403 -0.16 27.47 -67.30
C GLN A 403 0.45 26.99 -68.63
N ALA A 404 1.48 27.62 -69.10
CA ALA A 404 2.18 27.28 -70.35
C ALA A 404 2.74 25.83 -70.30
N GLU A 405 3.35 25.43 -69.18
CA GLU A 405 3.78 24.04 -68.95
C GLU A 405 2.62 23.04 -69.02
N ALA A 406 1.49 23.35 -68.38
CA ALA A 406 0.26 22.52 -68.42
C ALA A 406 -0.31 22.42 -69.83
N ILE A 407 -0.34 23.51 -70.57
CA ILE A 407 -0.84 23.58 -71.95
C ILE A 407 0.03 22.73 -72.90
N VAL A 408 1.33 22.87 -72.86
CA VAL A 408 2.27 22.18 -73.75
C VAL A 408 2.31 20.65 -73.44
N THR A 409 2.01 20.25 -72.23
CA THR A 409 1.92 18.82 -71.79
C THR A 409 0.52 18.24 -71.95
N LEU A 410 -0.45 19.02 -72.39
CA LEU A 410 -1.82 18.56 -72.57
C LEU A 410 -1.94 17.55 -73.69
N GLN A 411 -2.62 16.43 -73.38
CA GLN A 411 -2.88 15.39 -74.39
C GLN A 411 -4.05 15.82 -75.27
N LEU A 412 -3.91 15.81 -76.56
CA LEU A 412 -4.91 16.29 -77.55
C LEU A 412 -6.26 15.68 -77.47
N TYR A 413 -6.42 14.43 -76.97
CA TYR A 413 -7.70 13.80 -76.76
C TYR A 413 -8.52 14.40 -75.60
N ARG A 414 -7.89 15.16 -74.70
CA ARG A 414 -8.55 15.87 -73.60
C ARG A 414 -9.12 17.22 -73.99
N LEU A 415 -9.26 17.50 -75.28
CA LEU A 415 -9.82 18.72 -75.81
C LEU A 415 -11.26 18.50 -76.36
N THR A 416 -11.91 17.43 -75.95
CA THR A 416 -13.30 17.17 -76.40
C THR A 416 -14.26 18.05 -75.60
N ASN A 417 -15.49 18.28 -76.18
CA ASN A 417 -16.52 19.05 -75.49
C ASN A 417 -16.92 18.50 -74.11
N THR A 418 -16.83 17.18 -73.90
CA THR A 418 -17.04 16.54 -72.61
C THR A 418 -15.98 16.94 -71.58
N ASP A 419 -14.70 17.03 -72.01
CA ASP A 419 -13.62 17.45 -71.14
C ASP A 419 -13.73 18.95 -70.75
N VAL A 420 -14.30 19.79 -71.58
CA VAL A 420 -14.57 21.21 -71.26
C VAL A 420 -15.55 21.32 -70.11
N ILE A 421 -16.61 20.53 -70.11
CA ILE A 421 -17.61 20.50 -69.02
C ILE A 421 -16.94 20.06 -67.70
N VAL A 422 -16.13 19.00 -67.78
CA VAL A 422 -15.40 18.50 -66.59
C VAL A 422 -14.46 19.56 -66.01
N LEU A 423 -13.77 20.34 -66.86
CA LEU A 423 -12.88 21.42 -66.37
C LEU A 423 -13.67 22.60 -65.79
N GLN A 424 -14.86 22.91 -66.29
CA GLN A 424 -15.73 23.93 -65.74
C GLN A 424 -16.35 23.49 -64.38
N GLU A 425 -16.72 22.20 -64.28
CA GLU A 425 -17.16 21.62 -62.98
C GLU A 425 -16.01 21.64 -61.97
N GLU A 426 -14.80 21.22 -62.33
CA GLU A 426 -13.63 21.30 -61.48
C GLU A 426 -13.29 22.75 -61.04
N GLU A 427 -13.44 23.73 -61.95
CA GLU A 427 -13.27 25.16 -61.63
C GLU A 427 -14.26 25.60 -60.55
N ALA A 428 -15.54 25.25 -60.70
CA ALA A 428 -16.59 25.61 -59.78
C ALA A 428 -16.33 24.98 -58.37
N GLU A 429 -15.99 23.68 -58.33
CA GLU A 429 -15.62 22.96 -57.10
C GLU A 429 -14.40 23.59 -56.40
N LEU A 430 -13.36 23.94 -57.18
CA LEU A 430 -12.15 24.58 -56.64
C LEU A 430 -12.47 25.97 -56.04
N ARG A 431 -13.30 26.79 -56.74
CA ARG A 431 -13.71 28.09 -56.26
C ARG A 431 -14.53 28.00 -54.96
N GLU A 432 -15.47 27.05 -54.89
CA GLU A 432 -16.24 26.80 -53.66
C GLU A 432 -15.33 26.35 -52.51
N LYS A 433 -14.39 25.39 -52.77
CA LYS A 433 -13.43 24.93 -51.80
C LYS A 433 -12.50 26.06 -51.30
N ILE A 434 -12.01 26.91 -52.22
CA ILE A 434 -11.18 28.07 -51.81
C ILE A 434 -12.00 29.06 -50.97
N ALA A 435 -13.25 29.32 -51.31
CA ALA A 435 -14.09 30.20 -50.53
C ALA A 435 -14.37 29.63 -49.11
N MET A 436 -14.64 28.33 -49.01
CA MET A 436 -14.80 27.64 -47.73
C MET A 436 -13.53 27.68 -46.87
N LEU A 437 -12.36 27.41 -47.49
CA LEU A 437 -11.08 27.45 -46.79
C LEU A 437 -10.71 28.90 -46.37
N ALA A 438 -11.00 29.87 -47.20
CA ALA A 438 -10.81 31.28 -46.84
C ALA A 438 -11.71 31.72 -45.67
N ALA A 439 -12.96 31.25 -45.61
CA ALA A 439 -13.87 31.47 -44.48
C ALA A 439 -13.29 30.85 -43.17
N ILE A 440 -12.75 29.62 -43.20
CA ILE A 440 -12.13 28.97 -42.06
C ILE A 440 -10.91 29.78 -41.57
N ILE A 441 -10.10 30.31 -42.46
CA ILE A 441 -8.90 31.08 -42.13
C ILE A 441 -9.26 32.44 -41.59
N GLY A 442 -10.30 33.08 -42.12
CA GLY A 442 -10.66 34.48 -41.81
C GLY A 442 -11.63 34.66 -40.65
N ASP A 443 -12.38 33.66 -40.30
CA ASP A 443 -13.39 33.71 -39.24
C ASP A 443 -13.18 32.64 -38.17
N GLU A 444 -12.88 33.12 -36.96
CA GLU A 444 -12.64 32.22 -35.80
C GLU A 444 -13.86 31.35 -35.48
N ARG A 445 -15.06 31.86 -35.62
CA ARG A 445 -16.26 31.11 -35.34
C ARG A 445 -16.42 29.92 -36.27
N THR A 446 -16.16 30.14 -37.57
CA THR A 446 -16.16 29.08 -38.60
C THR A 446 -15.11 28.03 -38.31
N MET A 447 -13.92 28.45 -37.95
CA MET A 447 -12.82 27.53 -37.57
C MET A 447 -13.20 26.71 -36.33
N TYR A 448 -13.72 27.33 -35.25
CA TYR A 448 -14.12 26.58 -34.05
C TYR A 448 -15.33 25.65 -34.29
N ASN A 449 -16.25 26.04 -35.18
CA ASN A 449 -17.32 25.14 -35.57
C ASN A 449 -16.80 23.90 -36.30
N LEU A 450 -15.81 24.06 -37.17
CA LEU A 450 -15.16 22.95 -37.83
C LEU A 450 -14.44 22.06 -36.77
N MET A 451 -13.67 22.64 -35.86
CA MET A 451 -13.00 21.88 -34.78
C MET A 451 -14.01 21.06 -33.95
N LYS A 452 -15.11 21.66 -33.55
CA LYS A 452 -16.18 20.95 -32.81
C LYS A 452 -16.82 19.83 -33.62
N LYS A 453 -17.00 20.02 -34.94
CA LYS A 453 -17.49 18.97 -35.84
C LYS A 453 -16.54 17.79 -35.88
N GLU A 454 -15.25 18.04 -36.10
CA GLU A 454 -14.21 17.01 -36.17
C GLU A 454 -14.10 16.22 -34.84
N LEU A 455 -14.12 16.91 -33.70
CA LEU A 455 -14.12 16.26 -32.38
C LEU A 455 -15.34 15.37 -32.19
N ARG A 456 -16.54 15.82 -32.60
CA ARG A 456 -17.75 15.00 -32.51
C ARG A 456 -17.72 13.79 -33.45
N GLU A 457 -17.06 13.89 -34.61
CA GLU A 457 -16.85 12.75 -35.51
C GLU A 457 -15.92 11.70 -34.87
N VAL A 458 -14.84 12.12 -34.23
CA VAL A 458 -13.98 11.22 -33.43
C VAL A 458 -14.77 10.56 -32.31
N LYS A 459 -15.54 11.34 -31.55
CA LYS A 459 -16.44 10.80 -30.50
C LYS A 459 -17.40 9.77 -31.06
N LYS A 460 -18.11 10.09 -32.15
CA LYS A 460 -19.09 9.19 -32.77
C LYS A 460 -18.47 7.86 -33.17
N LYS A 461 -17.23 7.88 -33.61
CA LYS A 461 -16.56 6.71 -34.15
C LYS A 461 -15.94 5.81 -33.05
N PHE A 462 -15.37 6.40 -32.01
CA PHE A 462 -14.55 5.68 -31.05
C PHE A 462 -15.09 5.70 -29.60
N ALA A 463 -16.19 6.38 -29.34
CA ALA A 463 -16.72 6.44 -27.99
C ALA A 463 -17.11 5.05 -27.46
N THR A 464 -16.63 4.75 -26.27
CA THR A 464 -16.97 3.55 -25.51
C THR A 464 -17.58 3.94 -24.16
N PRO A 465 -18.39 3.09 -23.56
CA PRO A 465 -18.93 3.34 -22.21
C PRO A 465 -17.82 3.56 -21.18
N ARG A 466 -18.16 4.31 -20.12
CA ARG A 466 -17.30 4.44 -18.95
C ARG A 466 -17.10 3.08 -18.27
N LEU A 467 -15.88 2.78 -17.90
CA LEU A 467 -15.48 1.55 -17.21
C LEU A 467 -15.45 1.73 -15.69
N SER A 468 -14.86 2.83 -15.21
CA SER A 468 -14.78 3.11 -13.77
C SER A 468 -16.07 3.77 -13.26
N SER A 469 -16.61 3.28 -12.15
CA SER A 469 -17.69 3.97 -11.42
C SER A 469 -17.14 5.04 -10.47
N LEU A 470 -17.97 6.04 -10.15
CA LEU A 470 -17.62 7.16 -9.29
C LEU A 470 -18.51 7.19 -8.06
N GLU A 471 -17.92 7.35 -6.88
CA GLU A 471 -18.62 7.56 -5.61
C GLU A 471 -18.16 8.89 -4.97
N ASP A 472 -19.10 9.61 -4.35
CA ASP A 472 -18.83 10.95 -3.81
C ASP A 472 -17.83 10.93 -2.65
N THR A 473 -17.93 9.97 -1.75
CA THR A 473 -17.10 9.88 -0.53
C THR A 473 -16.39 8.55 -0.39
N ALA A 474 -15.15 8.59 0.07
CA ALA A 474 -14.45 7.38 0.49
C ALA A 474 -15.03 6.90 1.83
N LYS A 475 -15.60 5.69 1.86
CA LYS A 475 -16.03 5.05 3.11
C LYS A 475 -14.79 4.69 3.93
N ALA A 476 -14.68 5.22 5.14
CA ALA A 476 -13.68 4.78 6.09
C ALA A 476 -13.92 3.30 6.42
N ILE A 477 -12.88 2.48 6.28
CA ILE A 477 -12.92 1.08 6.67
C ILE A 477 -12.50 0.99 8.13
N GLU A 478 -13.47 0.93 9.03
CA GLU A 478 -13.23 0.61 10.43
C GLU A 478 -13.26 -0.91 10.58
N ILE A 479 -12.18 -1.48 11.11
CA ILE A 479 -12.08 -2.89 11.41
C ILE A 479 -11.84 -2.99 12.90
N ASP A 480 -12.76 -3.58 13.60
CA ASP A 480 -12.49 -4.08 14.94
C ASP A 480 -11.52 -5.26 14.82
N THR A 481 -10.29 -5.05 15.22
CA THR A 481 -9.22 -6.07 15.14
C THR A 481 -9.54 -7.31 15.98
N ALA A 482 -10.34 -7.18 17.02
CA ALA A 482 -10.77 -8.31 17.84
C ALA A 482 -11.68 -9.27 17.06
N SER A 483 -12.52 -8.75 16.18
CA SER A 483 -13.44 -9.57 15.38
C SER A 483 -12.76 -10.35 14.22
N LEU A 484 -11.48 -10.08 13.94
CA LEU A 484 -10.72 -10.78 12.89
C LEU A 484 -10.20 -12.15 13.31
N ILE A 485 -10.16 -12.41 14.62
CA ILE A 485 -9.52 -13.57 15.21
C ILE A 485 -10.61 -14.61 15.50
N ALA A 486 -10.43 -15.84 15.03
CA ALA A 486 -11.31 -16.92 15.46
C ALA A 486 -11.15 -17.11 16.97
N GLU A 487 -12.25 -17.04 17.71
CA GLU A 487 -12.24 -17.33 19.13
C GLU A 487 -12.14 -18.84 19.30
N GLU A 488 -10.99 -19.31 19.77
CA GLU A 488 -10.70 -20.71 20.05
C GLU A 488 -10.16 -20.82 21.47
N ASP A 489 -10.54 -21.88 22.17
CA ASP A 489 -9.98 -22.20 23.47
C ASP A 489 -8.57 -22.76 23.32
N THR A 490 -7.65 -22.34 24.16
CA THR A 490 -6.24 -22.76 24.15
C THR A 490 -5.69 -22.72 25.56
N TYR A 491 -4.58 -23.41 25.80
CA TYR A 491 -3.80 -23.31 27.04
C TYR A 491 -2.53 -22.51 26.75
N VAL A 492 -2.29 -21.50 27.56
CA VAL A 492 -1.06 -20.69 27.49
C VAL A 492 -0.14 -21.12 28.60
N SER A 493 1.14 -21.33 28.29
CA SER A 493 2.16 -21.65 29.30
C SER A 493 3.38 -20.74 29.16
N VAL A 494 3.93 -20.33 30.30
CA VAL A 494 5.12 -19.48 30.41
C VAL A 494 6.06 -20.06 31.44
N THR A 495 7.35 -20.15 31.11
CA THR A 495 8.39 -20.56 32.05
C THR A 495 9.15 -19.36 32.62
N LYS A 496 9.85 -19.60 33.77
CA LYS A 496 10.64 -18.57 34.44
C LYS A 496 11.71 -17.96 33.52
N ALA A 497 12.36 -18.78 32.72
CA ALA A 497 13.39 -18.33 31.77
C ALA A 497 12.83 -17.62 30.53
N GLY A 498 11.49 -17.63 30.33
CA GLY A 498 10.86 -16.90 29.22
C GLY A 498 10.57 -17.75 27.99
N TYR A 499 10.37 -19.07 28.13
CA TYR A 499 9.76 -19.90 27.08
C TYR A 499 8.24 -19.75 27.14
N ILE A 500 7.64 -19.48 25.98
CA ILE A 500 6.20 -19.26 25.86
C ILE A 500 5.62 -20.13 24.74
N LYS A 501 4.41 -20.59 24.90
CA LYS A 501 3.62 -21.26 23.85
C LYS A 501 2.12 -21.22 24.16
N ARG A 502 1.31 -21.43 23.13
CA ARG A 502 -0.06 -21.89 23.29
C ARG A 502 -0.15 -23.37 22.90
N THR A 503 -1.10 -24.08 23.47
CA THR A 503 -1.32 -25.50 23.21
C THR A 503 -2.80 -25.77 23.05
N SER A 504 -3.19 -26.52 22.03
CA SER A 504 -4.59 -26.88 21.82
C SER A 504 -5.14 -27.73 22.98
N PRO A 505 -6.45 -27.60 23.32
CA PRO A 505 -7.06 -28.39 24.39
C PRO A 505 -6.86 -29.90 24.22
N ARG A 506 -6.89 -30.38 22.98
CA ARG A 506 -6.64 -31.78 22.67
C ARG A 506 -5.20 -32.21 23.02
N SER A 507 -4.22 -31.40 22.75
CA SER A 507 -2.81 -31.70 23.06
C SER A 507 -2.55 -31.61 24.56
N PHE A 508 -3.20 -30.70 25.26
CA PHE A 508 -3.12 -30.54 26.72
C PHE A 508 -3.74 -31.74 27.43
N ALA A 509 -4.98 -32.11 27.09
CA ALA A 509 -5.70 -33.24 27.69
C ALA A 509 -5.04 -34.62 27.46
N ALA A 510 -4.17 -34.75 26.49
CA ALA A 510 -3.42 -35.96 26.19
C ALA A 510 -2.13 -36.13 27.02
N SER A 511 -1.86 -35.23 27.99
CA SER A 511 -0.62 -35.17 28.76
C SER A 511 -0.89 -34.78 30.20
N THR A 512 0.06 -35.04 31.12
CA THR A 512 0.03 -34.51 32.47
C THR A 512 0.78 -33.17 32.53
N LEU A 513 0.54 -32.38 33.57
CA LEU A 513 1.23 -31.10 33.75
C LEU A 513 2.75 -31.21 33.78
N GLU A 514 3.25 -32.27 34.40
CA GLU A 514 4.67 -32.59 34.58
C GLU A 514 5.37 -32.92 33.26
N GLU A 515 4.61 -33.33 32.23
CA GLU A 515 5.14 -33.68 30.90
C GLU A 515 5.33 -32.44 30.00
N ILE A 516 5.21 -31.21 30.52
CA ILE A 516 5.46 -30.02 29.74
C ILE A 516 6.91 -30.00 29.22
N GLY A 517 7.05 -29.69 27.93
CA GLY A 517 8.38 -29.48 27.34
C GLY A 517 9.01 -28.19 27.91
N LYS A 518 10.11 -28.35 28.67
CA LYS A 518 10.91 -27.28 29.26
C LYS A 518 12.38 -27.70 29.33
N ARG A 519 13.27 -26.78 29.63
CA ARG A 519 14.67 -27.12 29.93
C ARG A 519 14.79 -27.66 31.35
N ASP A 520 15.85 -28.43 31.59
CA ASP A 520 16.09 -29.08 32.90
C ASP A 520 16.32 -28.05 34.01
N ASP A 521 16.93 -26.90 33.66
CA ASP A 521 17.25 -25.77 34.51
C ASP A 521 16.11 -24.73 34.62
N ASP A 522 14.96 -24.97 34.01
CA ASP A 522 13.85 -24.02 33.94
C ASP A 522 12.59 -24.59 34.63
N ARG A 523 11.70 -23.72 35.02
CA ARG A 523 10.43 -24.11 35.63
C ARG A 523 9.24 -23.39 35.00
N LEU A 524 8.11 -24.08 34.99
CA LEU A 524 6.82 -23.52 34.67
C LEU A 524 6.39 -22.57 35.78
N ILE A 525 5.98 -21.37 35.41
CA ILE A 525 5.45 -20.34 36.35
C ILE A 525 4.03 -19.95 36.05
N PHE A 526 3.51 -20.33 34.90
CA PHE A 526 2.15 -19.96 34.50
C PHE A 526 1.59 -20.96 33.49
N VAL A 527 0.38 -21.45 33.78
CA VAL A 527 -0.48 -22.15 32.83
C VAL A 527 -1.91 -21.74 33.08
N GLN A 528 -2.61 -21.37 32.04
CA GLN A 528 -4.02 -21.04 32.16
C GLN A 528 -4.75 -21.35 30.85
N SER A 529 -6.03 -21.79 30.99
CA SER A 529 -6.97 -21.81 29.85
C SER A 529 -7.28 -20.38 29.44
N ALA A 530 -7.22 -20.13 28.14
CA ALA A 530 -7.40 -18.81 27.58
C ALA A 530 -8.05 -18.89 26.20
N LYS A 531 -8.60 -17.79 25.72
CA LYS A 531 -9.10 -17.65 24.37
C LYS A 531 -8.05 -16.97 23.45
N THR A 532 -8.04 -17.34 22.21
CA THR A 532 -7.14 -16.73 21.20
C THR A 532 -7.33 -15.21 21.08
N THR A 533 -8.50 -14.70 21.42
CA THR A 533 -8.85 -13.27 21.42
C THR A 533 -8.28 -12.48 22.58
N GLN A 534 -7.80 -13.15 23.64
CA GLN A 534 -7.25 -12.53 24.84
C GLN A 534 -5.76 -12.15 24.65
N HIS A 535 -5.23 -11.47 25.67
CA HIS A 535 -3.87 -10.92 25.64
C HIS A 535 -3.06 -11.43 26.82
N LEU A 536 -1.75 -11.61 26.60
CA LEU A 536 -0.80 -12.05 27.61
C LEU A 536 0.10 -10.88 28.01
N LEU A 537 0.17 -10.60 29.30
CA LEU A 537 1.14 -9.69 29.91
C LEU A 537 2.15 -10.49 30.73
N MET A 538 3.41 -10.23 30.52
CA MET A 538 4.53 -10.88 31.23
C MET A 538 5.42 -9.81 31.83
N PHE A 539 5.58 -9.83 33.13
CA PHE A 539 6.38 -8.86 33.89
C PHE A 539 7.72 -9.49 34.31
N THR A 540 8.80 -8.78 34.10
CA THR A 540 10.14 -9.31 34.33
C THR A 540 10.82 -8.73 35.57
N THR A 541 11.82 -9.43 36.07
CA THR A 541 12.67 -9.01 37.20
C THR A 541 13.43 -7.70 36.95
N LEU A 542 13.69 -7.36 35.69
CA LEU A 542 14.38 -6.11 35.33
C LEU A 542 13.43 -4.93 35.07
N GLY A 543 12.14 -5.08 35.44
CA GLY A 543 11.14 -4.01 35.33
C GLY A 543 10.65 -3.77 33.91
N ASN A 544 10.70 -4.76 33.04
CA ASN A 544 10.14 -4.75 31.71
C ASN A 544 8.80 -5.49 31.68
N VAL A 545 7.85 -5.01 30.88
CA VAL A 545 6.64 -5.74 30.55
C VAL A 545 6.67 -6.14 29.09
N ILE A 546 6.28 -7.37 28.80
CA ILE A 546 6.18 -7.94 27.46
C ILE A 546 4.71 -8.24 27.21
N TYR A 547 4.20 -7.77 26.10
CA TYR A 547 2.84 -7.99 25.63
C TYR A 547 2.84 -8.95 24.45
N ARG A 548 1.91 -9.91 24.45
CA ARG A 548 1.60 -10.78 23.31
C ARG A 548 0.11 -11.03 23.19
N PRO A 549 -0.49 -10.84 22.01
CA PRO A 549 -1.82 -11.38 21.75
C PRO A 549 -1.72 -12.91 21.67
N ILE A 550 -2.66 -13.62 22.29
CA ILE A 550 -2.59 -15.09 22.40
C ILE A 550 -2.64 -15.77 21.03
N HIS A 551 -3.41 -15.24 20.08
CA HIS A 551 -3.46 -15.79 18.72
C HIS A 551 -2.12 -15.72 17.96
N GLU A 552 -1.20 -14.86 18.37
CA GLU A 552 0.13 -14.75 17.76
C GLU A 552 1.15 -15.73 18.38
N LEU A 553 0.83 -16.36 19.50
CA LEU A 553 1.69 -17.38 20.08
C LEU A 553 1.73 -18.63 19.20
N ALA A 554 2.88 -19.26 19.09
CA ALA A 554 3.03 -20.50 18.36
C ALA A 554 2.20 -21.62 19.00
N ASP A 555 1.41 -22.34 18.19
CA ASP A 555 0.65 -23.51 18.63
C ASP A 555 1.60 -24.72 18.65
N ILE A 556 2.03 -25.08 19.86
CA ILE A 556 3.06 -26.09 20.10
C ILE A 556 2.47 -27.19 21.01
N ARG A 557 2.80 -28.45 20.72
CA ARG A 557 2.37 -29.56 21.55
C ARG A 557 2.85 -29.41 22.98
N TRP A 558 2.09 -29.93 23.95
CA TRP A 558 2.40 -29.80 25.38
C TRP A 558 3.80 -30.29 25.72
N LYS A 559 4.23 -31.41 25.18
CA LYS A 559 5.53 -32.06 25.46
C LYS A 559 6.71 -31.39 24.74
N ASP A 560 6.48 -30.49 23.81
CA ASP A 560 7.55 -29.81 23.07
C ASP A 560 7.88 -28.47 23.75
N ILE A 561 9.15 -28.04 23.64
CA ILE A 561 9.60 -26.75 24.21
C ILE A 561 8.99 -25.58 23.45
N GLY A 562 8.56 -24.54 24.18
CA GLY A 562 8.03 -23.31 23.61
C GLY A 562 9.10 -22.44 22.94
N GLU A 563 8.67 -21.32 22.36
CA GLU A 563 9.57 -20.31 21.81
C GLU A 563 10.14 -19.42 22.94
N HIS A 564 11.44 -19.15 22.89
CA HIS A 564 12.06 -18.27 23.87
C HIS A 564 11.89 -16.80 23.48
N LEU A 565 11.53 -15.94 24.43
CA LEU A 565 11.28 -14.52 24.23
C LEU A 565 12.45 -13.76 23.59
N SER A 566 13.70 -14.14 23.86
CA SER A 566 14.87 -13.51 23.25
C SER A 566 14.96 -13.65 21.72
N GLN A 567 14.23 -14.60 21.13
CA GLN A 567 14.20 -14.76 19.67
C GLN A 567 13.44 -13.61 18.98
N THR A 568 12.51 -13.01 19.69
CA THR A 568 11.65 -11.94 19.14
C THR A 568 11.85 -10.59 19.84
N ILE A 569 12.14 -10.57 21.13
CA ILE A 569 12.34 -9.36 21.94
C ILE A 569 13.82 -9.00 22.00
N THR A 570 14.23 -8.00 21.25
CA THR A 570 15.65 -7.60 21.08
C THR A 570 16.30 -7.05 22.34
N ASN A 571 15.52 -6.57 23.31
CA ASN A 571 15.99 -6.04 24.59
C ASN A 571 15.69 -6.96 25.79
N PHE A 572 15.51 -8.25 25.57
CA PHE A 572 15.41 -9.26 26.62
C PHE A 572 16.83 -9.70 27.02
N GLU A 573 17.20 -9.46 28.26
CA GLU A 573 18.57 -9.70 28.75
C GLU A 573 18.74 -11.16 29.24
N THR A 574 19.99 -11.66 29.23
CA THR A 574 20.28 -13.06 29.60
C THR A 574 19.94 -13.39 31.07
N ASN A 575 20.01 -12.37 31.94
CA ASN A 575 19.71 -12.49 33.38
C ASN A 575 18.28 -12.02 33.70
N GLU A 576 17.47 -11.79 32.70
CA GLU A 576 16.08 -11.36 32.87
C GLU A 576 15.17 -12.59 33.00
N GLU A 577 14.38 -12.63 34.07
CA GLU A 577 13.43 -13.71 34.32
C GLU A 577 12.00 -13.16 34.34
N ILE A 578 11.03 -14.02 33.99
CA ILE A 578 9.62 -13.69 34.14
C ILE A 578 9.23 -13.87 35.58
N LEU A 579 8.62 -12.83 36.15
CA LEU A 579 8.21 -12.79 37.56
C LEU A 579 6.70 -13.01 37.75
N TYR A 580 5.90 -12.43 36.87
CA TYR A 580 4.44 -12.51 36.92
C TYR A 580 3.84 -12.53 35.53
N VAL A 581 2.79 -13.29 35.34
CA VAL A 581 2.08 -13.46 34.08
C VAL A 581 0.59 -13.33 34.30
N GLU A 582 -0.11 -12.69 33.39
CA GLU A 582 -1.56 -12.52 33.42
C GLU A 582 -2.16 -12.57 32.03
N VAL A 583 -3.30 -13.25 31.88
CA VAL A 583 -4.17 -13.17 30.70
C VAL A 583 -5.21 -12.08 30.95
N VAL A 584 -5.33 -11.14 30.01
CA VAL A 584 -6.25 -9.99 30.12
C VAL A 584 -7.16 -9.89 28.91
N ASP A 585 -8.43 -9.52 29.15
CA ASP A 585 -9.39 -9.25 28.10
C ASP A 585 -9.27 -7.82 27.56
N GLN A 586 -9.08 -6.87 28.46
CA GLN A 586 -9.09 -5.45 28.16
C GLN A 586 -8.05 -4.69 28.98
N PHE A 587 -7.60 -3.57 28.46
CA PHE A 587 -6.67 -2.66 29.12
C PHE A 587 -7.45 -1.50 29.76
N ASP A 588 -8.02 -1.77 30.94
CA ASP A 588 -8.78 -0.80 31.73
C ASP A 588 -7.89 -0.03 32.72
N ASP A 589 -8.43 1.00 33.33
CA ASP A 589 -7.83 1.80 34.40
C ASP A 589 -8.35 1.41 35.79
N ALA A 590 -9.29 0.45 35.88
CA ALA A 590 -9.82 -0.01 37.14
C ALA A 590 -8.88 -0.95 37.89
N THR A 591 -8.03 -1.68 37.15
CA THR A 591 -7.05 -2.60 37.73
C THR A 591 -5.71 -1.92 37.95
N THR A 592 -5.22 -1.97 39.17
CA THR A 592 -3.90 -1.47 39.57
C THR A 592 -2.99 -2.60 40.03
N TYR A 593 -1.71 -2.52 39.70
CA TYR A 593 -0.68 -3.42 40.20
C TYR A 593 0.17 -2.71 41.25
N PHE A 594 0.52 -3.40 42.33
CA PHE A 594 1.65 -2.95 43.13
C PHE A 594 2.94 -3.55 42.58
N VAL A 595 4.00 -2.79 42.70
CA VAL A 595 5.34 -3.18 42.23
C VAL A 595 6.34 -2.83 43.32
N ALA A 596 7.07 -3.82 43.83
CA ALA A 596 8.09 -3.63 44.84
C ALA A 596 9.47 -4.04 44.35
N THR A 597 10.51 -3.24 44.66
CA THR A 597 11.89 -3.51 44.24
C THR A 597 12.75 -3.95 45.40
N ARG A 598 13.84 -4.69 45.08
CA ARG A 598 14.81 -5.21 46.02
C ARG A 598 15.44 -4.13 46.89
N LEU A 599 15.64 -2.94 46.36
CA LEU A 599 16.17 -1.79 47.12
C LEU A 599 15.11 -0.99 47.85
N GLY A 600 13.92 -1.57 48.05
CA GLY A 600 12.85 -1.06 48.93
C GLY A 600 12.07 0.10 48.37
N GLN A 601 11.91 0.18 47.05
CA GLN A 601 10.96 1.08 46.41
C GLN A 601 9.62 0.35 46.18
N ILE A 602 8.51 1.10 46.22
CA ILE A 602 7.18 0.58 45.89
C ILE A 602 6.35 1.62 45.13
N LYS A 603 5.52 1.16 44.22
CA LYS A 603 4.53 1.99 43.51
C LYS A 603 3.27 1.22 43.15
N ARG A 604 2.23 1.95 42.77
CA ARG A 604 1.10 1.38 42.05
C ARG A 604 1.10 1.87 40.60
N VAL A 605 0.64 1.03 39.67
CA VAL A 605 0.54 1.37 38.24
C VAL A 605 -0.75 0.77 37.67
N GLU A 606 -1.46 1.54 36.85
CA GLU A 606 -2.73 1.11 36.23
C GLU A 606 -2.49 0.21 35.02
N ARG A 607 -3.37 -0.78 34.80
CA ARG A 607 -3.29 -1.71 33.65
C ARG A 607 -3.28 -0.98 32.30
N LYS A 608 -3.98 0.14 32.16
CA LYS A 608 -4.01 0.91 30.91
C LYS A 608 -2.62 1.36 30.43
N GLU A 609 -1.64 1.53 31.33
CA GLU A 609 -0.26 1.88 30.98
C GLU A 609 0.45 0.80 30.17
N PHE A 610 -0.10 -0.42 30.12
CA PHE A 610 0.41 -1.57 29.40
C PHE A 610 -0.36 -1.86 28.10
N SER A 611 -1.18 -0.92 27.63
CA SER A 611 -1.88 -1.01 26.35
C SER A 611 -0.88 -1.28 25.19
N PRO A 612 -1.26 -2.04 24.16
CA PRO A 612 -0.36 -2.44 23.11
C PRO A 612 0.34 -1.27 22.43
N TRP A 613 1.67 -1.34 22.28
CA TRP A 613 2.50 -0.33 21.63
C TRP A 613 2.98 -0.79 20.26
N ARG A 614 3.34 0.13 19.39
CA ARG A 614 3.66 -0.15 17.97
C ARG A 614 4.75 -1.21 17.77
N THR A 615 5.74 -1.28 18.66
CA THR A 615 6.90 -2.19 18.55
C THR A 615 6.82 -3.40 19.46
N TYR A 616 5.63 -3.76 19.97
CA TYR A 616 5.46 -4.84 20.95
C TYR A 616 5.99 -6.21 20.49
N LYS A 617 6.02 -6.44 19.18
CA LYS A 617 6.56 -7.70 18.60
C LYS A 617 8.07 -7.86 18.82
N SER A 618 8.81 -6.77 18.92
CA SER A 618 10.26 -6.77 18.93
C SER A 618 10.89 -6.11 20.16
N LYS A 619 10.11 -5.41 20.99
CA LYS A 619 10.63 -4.69 22.16
C LYS A 619 9.66 -4.76 23.33
N SER A 620 10.20 -5.06 24.51
CA SER A 620 9.54 -4.82 25.80
C SER A 620 9.55 -3.33 26.16
N VAL A 621 8.73 -2.92 27.11
CA VAL A 621 8.75 -1.57 27.67
C VAL A 621 8.92 -1.62 29.19
N LYS A 622 9.52 -0.59 29.76
CA LYS A 622 9.70 -0.47 31.20
C LYS A 622 8.36 -0.22 31.88
N TYR A 623 8.00 -1.08 32.86
CA TYR A 623 6.89 -0.82 33.78
C TYR A 623 7.37 -0.32 35.14
N ALA A 624 8.68 -0.40 35.43
CA ALA A 624 9.29 0.18 36.61
C ALA A 624 10.69 0.71 36.30
N LYS A 625 11.05 1.83 36.93
CA LYS A 625 12.42 2.35 36.90
C LYS A 625 13.17 1.83 38.12
N LEU A 626 14.17 1.00 37.92
CA LEU A 626 15.05 0.49 38.94
C LEU A 626 16.00 1.60 39.42
N LYS A 627 16.46 1.52 40.66
CA LYS A 627 17.32 2.53 41.29
C LYS A 627 18.72 2.53 40.68
N ASP A 628 19.29 1.35 40.53
CA ASP A 628 20.57 1.11 39.90
C ASP A 628 20.63 -0.32 39.30
N GLU A 629 21.78 -0.74 38.78
CA GLU A 629 21.95 -2.05 38.13
C GLU A 629 21.85 -3.24 39.08
N THR A 630 21.92 -3.03 40.41
CA THR A 630 21.77 -4.09 41.41
C THR A 630 20.35 -4.28 41.89
N ASP A 631 19.44 -3.35 41.51
CA ASP A 631 18.04 -3.39 41.87
C ASP A 631 17.25 -4.34 40.93
N GLN A 632 16.28 -5.01 41.47
CA GLN A 632 15.40 -5.92 40.77
C GLN A 632 13.97 -5.81 41.30
N ILE A 633 12.99 -6.19 40.51
CA ILE A 633 11.62 -6.33 41.01
C ILE A 633 11.53 -7.63 41.81
N VAL A 634 10.99 -7.55 43.00
CA VAL A 634 10.76 -8.72 43.87
C VAL A 634 9.30 -9.14 43.93
N ALA A 635 8.39 -8.22 43.62
CA ALA A 635 6.97 -8.54 43.53
C ALA A 635 6.24 -7.60 42.56
N VAL A 636 5.31 -8.17 41.82
CA VAL A 636 4.29 -7.48 41.03
C VAL A 636 3.02 -8.32 41.07
N ALA A 637 1.91 -7.70 41.42
CA ALA A 637 0.59 -8.37 41.45
C ALA A 637 -0.52 -7.33 41.35
N PRO A 638 -1.70 -7.69 40.82
CA PRO A 638 -2.87 -6.85 40.88
C PRO A 638 -3.28 -6.65 42.34
N ILE A 639 -3.71 -5.45 42.71
CA ILE A 639 -4.12 -5.11 44.07
C ILE A 639 -5.32 -4.17 44.08
N LYS A 640 -6.20 -4.35 45.01
CA LYS A 640 -7.27 -3.43 45.31
C LYS A 640 -6.87 -2.54 46.50
N LEU A 641 -7.60 -2.52 47.56
CA LEU A 641 -7.38 -1.66 48.75
C LEU A 641 -6.91 -2.49 49.95
N ASP A 642 -5.98 -3.40 49.76
CA ASP A 642 -5.48 -4.34 50.76
C ASP A 642 -4.19 -3.83 51.42
N ASP A 643 -3.86 -4.48 52.57
CA ASP A 643 -2.54 -4.31 53.16
C ASP A 643 -1.49 -5.14 52.40
N VAL A 644 -0.28 -4.64 52.33
CA VAL A 644 0.89 -5.37 51.83
C VAL A 644 1.85 -5.68 52.97
N LEU A 645 2.45 -6.85 52.92
CA LEU A 645 3.52 -7.28 53.82
C LEU A 645 4.84 -7.33 53.06
N LEU A 646 5.79 -6.56 53.55
CA LEU A 646 7.16 -6.54 53.02
C LEU A 646 8.07 -7.24 54.02
N ILE A 647 8.98 -8.13 53.52
CA ILE A 647 9.94 -8.86 54.34
C ILE A 647 11.33 -8.66 53.80
N SER A 648 12.22 -8.15 54.65
CA SER A 648 13.61 -7.97 54.30
C SER A 648 14.43 -9.24 54.47
N GLN A 649 15.58 -9.33 53.74
CA GLN A 649 16.50 -10.45 53.85
C GLN A 649 16.99 -10.68 55.28
N ASN A 650 17.21 -9.63 56.04
CA ASN A 650 17.66 -9.72 57.44
C ASN A 650 16.55 -9.99 58.42
N GLY A 651 15.32 -10.29 57.92
CA GLY A 651 14.19 -10.72 58.76
C GLY A 651 13.44 -9.60 59.46
N TYR A 652 13.23 -8.47 58.81
CA TYR A 652 12.30 -7.43 59.22
C TYR A 652 11.05 -7.48 58.38
N ALA A 653 9.87 -7.43 59.03
CA ALA A 653 8.56 -7.43 58.37
C ALA A 653 7.85 -6.10 58.61
N LEU A 654 7.32 -5.49 57.56
CA LEU A 654 6.55 -4.24 57.61
C LEU A 654 5.25 -4.42 56.90
N ARG A 655 4.14 -4.19 57.60
CA ARG A 655 2.77 -4.19 57.06
C ARG A 655 2.22 -2.78 57.03
N PHE A 656 1.64 -2.40 55.88
CA PHE A 656 0.92 -1.12 55.72
C PHE A 656 -0.14 -1.20 54.64
N ASN A 657 -1.10 -0.27 54.67
CA ASN A 657 -2.15 -0.22 53.66
C ASN A 657 -1.59 0.34 52.32
N ILE A 658 -1.98 -0.29 51.21
CA ILE A 658 -1.50 0.07 49.89
C ILE A 658 -1.93 1.47 49.42
N GLU A 659 -2.98 2.05 50.06
CA GLU A 659 -3.42 3.42 49.77
C GLU A 659 -2.34 4.47 50.04
N GLU A 660 -1.39 4.17 50.95
CA GLU A 660 -0.22 5.06 51.21
C GLU A 660 0.74 5.11 49.99
N VAL A 661 0.57 4.23 49.02
CA VAL A 661 1.44 4.15 47.82
C VAL A 661 0.76 4.86 46.65
N PRO A 662 1.35 5.89 46.07
CA PRO A 662 0.73 6.61 44.96
C PRO A 662 0.62 5.75 43.69
N VAL A 663 -0.44 5.95 42.92
CA VAL A 663 -0.57 5.47 41.54
C VAL A 663 0.22 6.40 40.67
N VAL A 664 1.20 5.86 39.93
CA VAL A 664 2.09 6.65 39.08
C VAL A 664 2.33 5.92 37.76
N GLY A 665 2.75 6.67 36.73
CA GLY A 665 2.99 6.11 35.40
C GLY A 665 4.07 5.02 35.38
N ALA A 666 4.04 4.21 34.35
CA ALA A 666 4.91 3.04 34.18
C ALA A 666 6.43 3.35 34.38
N LYS A 667 6.90 4.50 33.92
CA LYS A 667 8.33 4.89 33.98
C LYS A 667 8.78 5.51 35.31
N ALA A 668 7.89 5.67 36.29
CA ALA A 668 8.27 6.23 37.58
C ALA A 668 8.98 5.21 38.49
N ALA A 669 9.89 5.68 39.32
CA ALA A 669 10.63 4.84 40.28
C ALA A 669 9.80 4.40 41.50
N GLY A 670 8.74 5.14 41.83
CA GLY A 670 7.95 4.88 43.04
C GLY A 670 8.44 5.66 44.27
N VAL A 671 8.00 5.20 45.43
CA VAL A 671 8.31 5.81 46.72
C VAL A 671 9.00 4.80 47.65
N LYS A 672 9.67 5.27 48.69
CA LYS A 672 10.30 4.38 49.64
C LYS A 672 9.27 3.53 50.38
N ALA A 673 9.39 2.21 50.28
CA ALA A 673 8.49 1.26 50.87
C ALA A 673 8.92 0.92 52.32
N MET A 674 10.16 0.56 52.50
CA MET A 674 10.77 0.11 53.75
C MET A 674 12.09 0.82 54.01
N ASN A 675 12.46 1.06 55.28
CA ASN A 675 13.72 1.64 55.69
C ASN A 675 14.75 0.56 55.92
N LEU A 676 15.34 0.09 54.83
CA LEU A 676 16.41 -0.91 54.84
C LEU A 676 17.73 -0.29 55.34
N LYS A 677 18.56 -1.09 56.07
CA LYS A 677 19.95 -0.72 56.43
C LYS A 677 20.82 -0.98 55.21
N GLU A 678 22.10 -0.48 55.25
CA GLU A 678 23.05 -0.57 54.14
C GLU A 678 23.28 -2.00 53.62
N ASP A 679 23.19 -3.01 54.48
CA ASP A 679 23.43 -4.42 54.15
C ASP A 679 22.11 -5.23 54.02
N ASP A 680 20.98 -4.60 53.94
CA ASP A 680 19.68 -5.29 53.89
C ASP A 680 18.93 -4.96 52.60
N VAL A 681 18.23 -5.96 52.08
CA VAL A 681 17.40 -5.82 50.87
C VAL A 681 15.97 -6.34 51.12
N LEU A 682 15.05 -5.86 50.34
CA LEU A 682 13.69 -6.45 50.31
C LEU A 682 13.73 -7.79 49.61
N GLN A 683 13.26 -8.85 50.30
CA GLN A 683 13.35 -10.21 49.80
C GLN A 683 11.99 -10.70 49.28
N SER A 684 10.88 -10.31 49.91
CA SER A 684 9.53 -10.72 49.52
C SER A 684 8.54 -9.59 49.80
N ALA A 685 7.52 -9.48 48.94
CA ALA A 685 6.39 -8.58 49.14
C ALA A 685 5.13 -9.28 48.62
N PHE A 686 4.05 -9.26 49.40
CA PHE A 686 2.79 -9.91 49.02
C PHE A 686 1.59 -9.26 49.71
N ILE A 687 0.40 -9.59 49.23
CA ILE A 687 -0.86 -9.06 49.75
C ILE A 687 -1.27 -9.79 51.03
N CYS A 688 -1.66 -9.05 52.08
CA CYS A 688 -2.13 -9.56 53.34
C CYS A 688 -3.63 -9.81 53.33
N ASN A 689 -4.09 -10.82 52.60
CA ASN A 689 -5.50 -11.23 52.58
C ASN A 689 -5.77 -12.55 53.29
N THR A 690 -4.79 -13.08 54.07
CA THR A 690 -4.82 -14.34 54.78
C THR A 690 -4.50 -14.15 56.25
N SER A 691 -4.76 -15.13 57.13
CA SER A 691 -4.49 -15.05 58.54
C SER A 691 -3.00 -15.27 58.91
N SER A 692 -2.23 -15.86 58.02
CA SER A 692 -0.84 -16.24 58.27
C SER A 692 0.03 -16.20 57.01
N PHE A 693 1.32 -16.11 57.25
CA PHE A 693 2.35 -16.17 56.20
C PHE A 693 3.43 -17.21 56.58
N TYR A 694 4.08 -17.75 55.54
CA TYR A 694 5.27 -18.59 55.72
C TYR A 694 6.57 -17.83 55.48
N LEU A 695 7.61 -18.29 56.13
CA LEU A 695 8.96 -17.77 55.96
C LEU A 695 9.97 -18.91 55.90
N LEU A 696 10.71 -18.99 54.79
CA LEU A 696 11.78 -19.91 54.55
C LEU A 696 13.14 -19.18 54.66
N THR A 697 14.10 -19.73 55.32
CA THR A 697 15.43 -19.19 55.41
C THR A 697 16.40 -19.88 54.47
N GLN A 698 17.50 -19.21 54.09
CA GLN A 698 18.55 -19.78 53.23
C GLN A 698 19.17 -21.08 53.76
N ARG A 699 18.98 -21.37 55.05
CA ARG A 699 19.42 -22.61 55.72
C ARG A 699 18.36 -23.71 55.76
N GLY A 700 17.27 -23.51 55.02
CA GLY A 700 16.18 -24.46 54.97
C GLY A 700 15.28 -24.55 56.24
N SER A 701 15.35 -23.56 57.12
CA SER A 701 14.33 -23.45 58.20
C SER A 701 13.08 -22.80 57.69
N LEU A 702 11.93 -23.39 57.97
CA LEU A 702 10.61 -22.99 57.57
C LEU A 702 9.75 -22.76 58.80
N LYS A 703 8.89 -21.73 58.75
CA LYS A 703 7.90 -21.45 59.80
C LYS A 703 6.66 -20.79 59.24
N ARG A 704 5.58 -20.84 60.01
CA ARG A 704 4.33 -20.12 59.77
C ARG A 704 4.08 -19.12 60.89
N VAL A 705 3.71 -17.87 60.56
CA VAL A 705 3.54 -16.78 61.52
C VAL A 705 2.16 -16.15 61.28
N SER A 706 1.45 -15.81 62.37
CA SER A 706 0.20 -15.05 62.27
C SER A 706 0.46 -13.62 61.77
N ILE A 707 -0.37 -13.15 60.83
CA ILE A 707 -0.32 -11.75 60.35
C ILE A 707 -0.64 -10.76 61.47
N GLU A 708 -1.45 -11.15 62.50
CA GLU A 708 -1.75 -10.32 63.64
C GLU A 708 -0.51 -9.92 64.48
N GLU A 709 0.57 -10.74 64.41
CA GLU A 709 1.83 -10.37 65.06
C GLU A 709 2.59 -9.24 64.35
N ILE A 710 2.11 -8.82 63.14
CA ILE A 710 2.65 -7.70 62.40
C ILE A 710 1.56 -6.63 62.23
N PRO A 711 1.40 -5.74 63.20
CA PRO A 711 0.37 -4.69 63.14
C PRO A 711 0.65 -3.74 61.98
N ALA A 712 -0.43 -3.30 61.29
CA ALA A 712 -0.30 -2.31 60.20
C ALA A 712 0.27 -0.99 60.75
N THR A 713 1.21 -0.42 60.03
CA THR A 713 1.85 0.87 60.37
C THR A 713 2.03 1.68 59.10
N SER A 714 2.63 2.86 59.18
CA SER A 714 2.95 3.64 57.99
C SER A 714 4.15 3.04 57.24
N ARG A 715 4.13 3.18 55.90
CA ARG A 715 5.27 2.81 55.06
C ARG A 715 6.59 3.54 55.42
N ALA A 716 7.69 3.14 54.86
CA ALA A 716 9.03 3.71 55.06
C ALA A 716 9.59 3.55 56.50
N LYS A 717 8.99 2.71 57.35
CA LYS A 717 9.57 2.27 58.61
C LYS A 717 10.45 1.06 58.38
N ARG A 718 11.23 0.67 59.39
CA ARG A 718 12.08 -0.52 59.32
C ARG A 718 11.30 -1.83 59.44
N GLY A 719 10.16 -1.80 60.12
CA GLY A 719 9.37 -2.99 60.43
C GLY A 719 9.82 -3.68 61.73
N LEU A 720 9.17 -4.81 61.98
CA LEU A 720 9.40 -5.66 63.18
C LEU A 720 10.27 -6.85 62.82
N GLN A 721 11.11 -7.25 63.78
CA GLN A 721 12.01 -8.41 63.60
C GLN A 721 11.21 -9.72 63.61
N VAL A 722 11.37 -10.54 62.57
CA VAL A 722 10.71 -11.84 62.39
C VAL A 722 11.69 -13.02 62.41
N LEU A 723 12.97 -12.80 62.56
CA LEU A 723 13.99 -13.82 62.77
C LEU A 723 14.84 -13.45 63.96
N ARG A 724 15.23 -14.41 64.77
CA ARG A 724 16.21 -14.24 65.87
C ARG A 724 17.61 -14.14 65.28
N GLU A 725 18.32 -13.06 65.54
CA GLU A 725 19.69 -12.89 65.10
C GLU A 725 20.61 -13.82 65.92
N LEU A 726 21.40 -14.63 65.20
CA LEU A 726 22.39 -15.52 65.78
C LEU A 726 23.77 -14.99 65.44
N LYS A 727 24.65 -14.97 66.41
CA LYS A 727 26.07 -14.54 66.27
C LYS A 727 26.82 -15.42 65.26
N ASN A 728 26.56 -16.73 65.28
CA ASN A 728 27.18 -17.70 64.41
C ASN A 728 26.04 -18.30 63.50
N LYS A 729 26.36 -18.43 62.18
CA LYS A 729 25.43 -18.96 61.17
C LYS A 729 24.05 -18.28 61.23
N PRO A 730 23.93 -16.96 60.98
CA PRO A 730 22.64 -16.23 61.00
C PRO A 730 21.67 -16.81 59.97
N HIS A 731 20.37 -16.73 60.31
CA HIS A 731 19.32 -17.02 59.35
C HIS A 731 19.00 -15.77 58.54
N ARG A 732 18.80 -15.92 57.26
CA ARG A 732 18.38 -14.88 56.31
C ARG A 732 17.14 -15.34 55.55
N VAL A 733 16.22 -14.45 55.30
CA VAL A 733 15.02 -14.82 54.54
C VAL A 733 15.41 -15.15 53.13
N PHE A 734 14.98 -16.31 52.64
CA PHE A 734 15.12 -16.75 51.26
C PHE A 734 13.82 -16.51 50.49
N LEU A 735 12.67 -16.89 51.06
CA LEU A 735 11.34 -16.73 50.45
C LEU A 735 10.31 -16.56 51.57
N ALA A 736 9.31 -15.71 51.32
CA ALA A 736 8.10 -15.62 52.16
C ALA A 736 6.88 -15.33 51.33
N GLY A 737 5.71 -15.76 51.79
CA GLY A 737 4.43 -15.59 51.14
C GLY A 737 3.24 -15.84 52.00
N ALA A 738 2.05 -15.51 51.57
CA ALA A 738 0.81 -15.77 52.24
C ALA A 738 0.50 -17.28 52.29
N VAL A 739 -0.13 -17.75 53.39
CA VAL A 739 -0.66 -19.10 53.51
C VAL A 739 -2.17 -19.01 53.31
N VAL A 740 -2.68 -19.60 52.23
CA VAL A 740 -4.12 -19.61 51.91
C VAL A 740 -4.82 -20.65 52.72
N GLU A 741 -5.93 -20.31 53.36
CA GLU A 741 -6.75 -21.21 54.20
C GLU A 741 -7.97 -21.75 53.47
N GLN A 742 -8.46 -22.93 53.85
CA GLN A 742 -9.67 -23.53 53.30
C GLN A 742 -10.87 -22.56 53.37
N GLY A 743 -11.61 -22.43 52.25
CA GLY A 743 -12.83 -21.65 52.18
C GLY A 743 -12.65 -20.18 51.82
N PHE A 744 -11.44 -19.74 51.52
CA PHE A 744 -11.22 -18.41 50.96
C PHE A 744 -11.55 -18.41 49.46
N VAL A 745 -12.77 -17.97 49.14
CA VAL A 745 -13.15 -17.65 47.75
C VAL A 745 -12.38 -16.37 47.41
N GLY A 746 -11.26 -16.56 46.80
CA GLY A 746 -10.48 -15.42 46.25
C GLY A 746 -11.34 -14.69 45.24
N ASP A 747 -11.38 -13.40 45.37
CA ASP A 747 -12.01 -12.49 44.43
C ASP A 747 -11.38 -12.68 43.00
N LEU A 748 -12.14 -12.48 41.99
CA LEU A 748 -12.02 -12.59 40.50
C LEU A 748 -10.65 -12.81 39.84
N PHE A 749 -9.55 -12.86 40.55
CA PHE A 749 -8.15 -12.95 40.06
C PHE A 749 -7.32 -14.03 40.79
N SER A 750 -7.83 -14.75 41.73
CA SER A 750 -7.19 -15.95 42.26
C SER A 750 -7.72 -17.14 41.44
N THR A 751 -6.85 -17.86 40.76
CA THR A 751 -7.10 -19.27 40.48
C THR A 751 -7.65 -19.89 41.77
N GLU A 752 -8.83 -20.57 41.71
CA GLU A 752 -9.32 -21.37 42.82
C GLU A 752 -8.21 -22.37 43.20
N VAL A 753 -7.38 -21.98 44.13
CA VAL A 753 -6.49 -22.94 44.79
C VAL A 753 -7.39 -23.67 45.75
N ASP A 754 -7.64 -24.94 45.46
CA ASP A 754 -8.23 -25.81 46.47
C ASP A 754 -7.34 -25.69 47.70
N GLY A 755 -7.86 -25.05 48.75
CA GLY A 755 -7.05 -24.57 49.89
C GLY A 755 -6.34 -25.67 50.68
N ASP A 756 -6.48 -26.93 50.21
CA ASP A 756 -5.92 -28.10 50.88
C ASP A 756 -4.45 -28.44 50.52
N ASP A 757 -3.83 -27.78 49.55
CA ASP A 757 -2.55 -28.29 49.00
C ASP A 757 -1.50 -27.27 48.65
N GLN A 758 -1.27 -26.19 49.41
CA GLN A 758 -0.08 -25.36 49.25
C GLN A 758 1.17 -26.10 49.68
N THR A 759 1.83 -26.74 48.75
CA THR A 759 3.10 -27.45 48.96
C THR A 759 4.25 -26.58 48.49
N LEU A 760 5.19 -26.27 49.39
CA LEU A 760 6.42 -25.59 49.10
C LEU A 760 7.48 -26.62 48.68
N LEU A 761 8.03 -26.43 47.47
CA LEU A 761 9.17 -27.20 46.97
C LEU A 761 10.43 -26.39 47.27
N VAL A 762 11.41 -27.03 47.89
CA VAL A 762 12.68 -26.40 48.24
C VAL A 762 13.80 -27.26 47.69
N GLN A 763 14.56 -26.67 46.76
CA GLN A 763 15.77 -27.32 46.21
C GLN A 763 17.03 -26.87 46.96
N SER A 764 17.83 -27.83 47.41
CA SER A 764 19.12 -27.52 48.00
C SER A 764 20.21 -27.32 46.96
N ASN A 765 21.35 -26.75 47.38
CA ASN A 765 22.56 -26.59 46.56
C ASN A 765 23.20 -27.93 46.11
N LYS A 766 22.74 -29.07 46.67
CA LYS A 766 23.09 -30.42 46.22
C LYS A 766 22.06 -31.04 45.26
N GLY A 767 21.06 -30.28 44.85
CA GLY A 767 20.03 -30.73 43.91
C GLY A 767 18.95 -31.59 44.52
N ILE A 768 18.88 -31.74 45.85
CA ILE A 768 17.83 -32.49 46.57
C ILE A 768 16.57 -31.59 46.66
N ILE A 769 15.42 -32.13 46.33
CA ILE A 769 14.11 -31.45 46.45
C ILE A 769 13.40 -31.95 47.69
N TYR A 770 13.01 -31.02 48.53
CA TYR A 770 12.23 -31.24 49.72
C TYR A 770 10.83 -30.67 49.51
N GLU A 771 9.80 -31.42 49.99
CA GLU A 771 8.39 -30.92 49.91
C GLU A 771 7.88 -30.64 51.33
N SER A 772 7.16 -29.52 51.51
CA SER A 772 6.52 -29.19 52.79
C SER A 772 5.15 -28.60 52.52
N ARG A 773 4.12 -29.19 53.12
CA ARG A 773 2.75 -28.64 53.11
C ARG A 773 2.68 -27.46 54.11
N LEU A 774 2.30 -26.30 53.62
CA LEU A 774 2.27 -25.09 54.43
C LEU A 774 1.18 -25.09 55.49
N GLN A 775 0.08 -25.77 55.23
CA GLN A 775 -1.04 -25.93 56.13
C GLN A 775 -0.67 -26.80 57.38
N ASP A 776 0.22 -27.74 57.21
CA ASP A 776 0.69 -28.63 58.28
C ASP A 776 1.62 -27.97 59.30
N LEU A 777 2.10 -26.75 58.94
CA LEU A 777 3.00 -25.99 59.80
C LEU A 777 2.22 -25.36 60.97
N ASN A 778 2.66 -25.62 62.19
CA ASN A 778 2.15 -24.93 63.34
C ASN A 778 2.54 -23.44 63.34
N LEU A 779 1.67 -22.59 63.86
CA LEU A 779 1.99 -21.19 64.08
C LEU A 779 3.18 -21.08 65.04
N SER A 780 4.18 -20.32 64.67
CA SER A 780 5.42 -20.08 65.41
C SER A 780 5.46 -18.63 65.91
N GLU A 781 6.10 -18.40 67.04
CA GLU A 781 6.40 -17.06 67.49
C GLU A 781 7.11 -16.23 66.44
N ARG A 782 6.78 -14.97 66.30
CA ARG A 782 7.34 -14.03 65.34
C ARG A 782 8.88 -14.03 65.32
N THR A 783 9.55 -14.09 66.50
CA THR A 783 11.01 -14.01 66.60
C THR A 783 11.72 -15.34 66.55
N SER A 784 11.01 -16.46 66.38
CA SER A 784 11.66 -17.78 66.19
C SER A 784 12.35 -17.87 64.84
N ASN A 785 13.27 -18.81 64.68
CA ASN A 785 13.91 -19.08 63.38
C ASN A 785 13.25 -20.22 62.59
N GLY A 786 12.18 -20.78 63.17
CA GLY A 786 11.46 -21.92 62.57
C GLY A 786 12.17 -23.24 62.77
N SER A 787 11.64 -24.29 62.13
CA SER A 787 12.21 -25.65 62.12
C SER A 787 12.84 -25.96 60.75
N PHE A 788 13.90 -26.74 60.71
CA PHE A 788 14.43 -27.24 59.45
C PHE A 788 13.40 -28.15 58.77
N ILE A 789 13.28 -28.04 57.46
CA ILE A 789 12.33 -28.87 56.66
C ILE A 789 12.76 -30.35 56.76
N SER A 790 14.04 -30.65 56.87
CA SER A 790 14.63 -31.94 57.08
C SER A 790 15.93 -31.83 57.84
N ASP A 791 16.30 -32.88 58.55
CA ASP A 791 17.57 -32.93 59.27
C ASP A 791 18.77 -32.78 58.33
N THR A 792 18.62 -33.28 57.10
CA THR A 792 19.69 -33.25 56.10
C THR A 792 19.92 -31.83 55.52
N ILE A 793 18.92 -30.99 55.41
CA ILE A 793 19.03 -29.62 54.88
C ILE A 793 19.81 -28.69 55.83
N SER A 794 19.91 -29.02 57.10
CA SER A 794 20.63 -28.21 58.11
C SER A 794 22.09 -27.96 57.78
N ASP A 795 22.71 -28.82 56.95
CA ASP A 795 24.09 -28.75 56.46
C ASP A 795 24.19 -28.32 54.98
N GLU A 796 23.11 -27.93 54.39
CA GLU A 796 22.96 -27.46 53.01
C GLU A 796 22.46 -26.00 52.96
N GLU A 797 22.46 -25.40 51.78
CA GLU A 797 21.83 -24.12 51.55
C GLU A 797 20.74 -24.26 50.53
N VAL A 798 19.67 -23.46 50.69
CA VAL A 798 18.63 -23.40 49.74
C VAL A 798 19.11 -22.74 48.44
N PHE A 799 18.92 -23.44 47.34
CA PHE A 799 19.29 -22.97 46.00
C PHE A 799 18.06 -22.32 45.31
N ASP A 800 16.90 -22.99 45.34
CA ASP A 800 15.64 -22.45 44.80
C ASP A 800 14.45 -22.90 45.67
N ALA A 801 13.37 -22.12 45.68
CA ALA A 801 12.14 -22.49 46.38
C ALA A 801 10.93 -21.85 45.73
N TYR A 802 9.86 -22.63 45.61
CA TYR A 802 8.63 -22.18 45.00
C TYR A 802 7.43 -23.00 45.45
N LEU A 803 6.22 -22.43 45.33
CA LEU A 803 5.01 -23.18 45.56
C LEU A 803 4.76 -24.14 44.39
N LYS A 804 4.42 -25.40 44.71
CA LYS A 804 3.97 -26.36 43.71
C LYS A 804 2.60 -25.89 43.20
N GLU A 805 2.51 -25.57 41.92
CA GLU A 805 1.27 -25.13 41.33
C GLU A 805 0.28 -26.30 41.27
N VAL A 806 -0.90 -26.14 41.88
CA VAL A 806 -2.04 -27.02 41.74
C VAL A 806 -2.98 -26.38 40.72
N PHE A 807 -3.18 -27.06 39.60
CA PHE A 807 -4.13 -26.61 38.59
C PHE A 807 -5.51 -27.16 38.88
N THR A 808 -6.45 -26.28 39.09
CA THR A 808 -7.86 -26.63 39.05
C THR A 808 -8.36 -26.47 37.61
N GLU A 809 -8.89 -27.56 37.03
CA GLU A 809 -9.65 -27.46 35.78
C GLU A 809 -10.80 -26.47 35.98
N ALA A 810 -10.86 -25.45 35.13
CA ALA A 810 -12.07 -24.67 35.00
C ALA A 810 -13.16 -25.61 34.44
N LYS A 811 -14.14 -25.95 35.30
CA LYS A 811 -15.35 -26.68 34.92
C LYS A 811 -16.25 -25.80 34.04
#